data_1cca1e85fee21890c1a255d0fa5ee096
#
_entry.id   1cca1e85fee21890c1a255d0fa5ee096
#
_cell.length_a   1.000
_cell.length_b   1.000
_cell.length_c   1.000
_cell.angle_alpha   90.00
_cell.angle_beta   90.00
_cell.angle_gamma   90.00
#
_symmetry.space_group_name_H-M   'P 1'
#
loop_
_entity.id
_entity.type
_entity.pdbx_description
1 polymer ?
#
loop_
_entity_poly.entity_id
_entity_poly.type
_entity_poly.pdbx_seq_one_letter_code
_entity_poly.pdbx_strand_id
1 'polypeptide(L)'
;MMKLKAFRIRNFRSIVDTGWQNISPDNITCLIGQNESGKTSVLEGLKVFYSGIISEDVLRSDLSLPEVSCRFIVPEGWLIKITENPGTELKELLTGLTHLELTRSWIADLSSVINVSGEISQYLDSLEDAWRIYLNDVTEKLNDEIMSIQDLEETLSGINAEESDIRSRLPVDEVKRFSFNLFGKKQAATENRENSHSPGLKNRLIELKNKKAEIVGILQKKQPVKIAGEKWKRLLESSTQIDNHLSDLSLKLEERHQRMTLLMRPIEDDADAEWKDILYDYRKTRSERESKLEELDTQIALSGYIIEGSTEEEAENKVNDVIHSYKSHYNSAFLGKKYFEYCPVFELFEDFGSLLPNRIDMDDIISGNENVEGYKAARNFLSLAQLDYSFFQQPSSRILKQKIENLNNTLTRNFHDFWQQSIGRNNKIHIQFELDHYSSSYEGKAGKPYLEFWIKDEGERLYPKQRSRGVRWFLSFYMELKAANISDKQMVLLVDEPGVSLHARAQEDVLKVFEDIKDKIQIIYTTHSPHLVEINKLHRVLAVQRDDLDSFRSTSRILDPLQLSSAAPDTLTPLQNILGNPMGGEAFSSKRFNLIVNDTGSYYMLNAIIILMGIKGKICVIPSTNVSSIPLLCNIMMGWGMDFAVLLFDNDDEVHMDELLKNSVFQTDANTREIVLRMPGNFLNSEDLLSTLDFKKHLLETREGITIPNSVYIREKEMPRNFILSRFLSNVKEEKIKITDFDEETMENFKLLTGLFERLK
;
A
#
# COMPACT_ATOMS: atom_id res chain seq x y z
N MET A 1 -6.42 -7.73 11.73
CA MET A 1 -6.59 -6.37 11.19
C MET A 1 -5.30 -5.99 10.47
N MET A 2 -5.40 -5.29 9.32
CA MET A 2 -4.24 -4.91 8.51
C MET A 2 -3.49 -3.73 9.15
N LYS A 3 -2.15 -3.81 9.25
CA LYS A 3 -1.29 -2.69 9.69
C LYS A 3 -0.29 -2.35 8.59
N LEU A 4 -0.09 -1.07 8.30
CA LEU A 4 0.92 -0.62 7.36
C LEU A 4 2.31 -0.98 7.90
N LYS A 5 3.13 -1.66 7.08
CA LYS A 5 4.51 -2.03 7.40
C LYS A 5 5.52 -1.20 6.63
N ALA A 6 5.26 -0.99 5.34
CA ALA A 6 6.15 -0.26 4.47
C ALA A 6 5.36 0.38 3.32
N PHE A 7 5.98 1.38 2.68
CA PHE A 7 5.44 2.02 1.49
C PHE A 7 6.53 2.24 0.44
N ARG A 8 6.11 2.43 -0.80
CA ARG A 8 6.95 2.85 -1.93
C ARG A 8 6.14 3.79 -2.82
N ILE A 9 6.73 4.91 -3.19
CA ILE A 9 6.10 5.93 -4.04
C ILE A 9 6.97 6.11 -5.27
N ARG A 10 6.36 6.07 -6.44
CA ARG A 10 7.02 6.28 -7.73
C ARG A 10 6.33 7.37 -8.53
N ASN A 11 7.11 8.15 -9.25
CA ASN A 11 6.64 9.15 -10.21
C ASN A 11 5.62 10.15 -9.64
N PHE A 12 5.83 10.60 -8.40
CA PHE A 12 4.90 11.49 -7.72
C PHE A 12 5.59 12.83 -7.38
N ARG A 13 5.18 13.92 -8.01
CA ARG A 13 5.79 15.26 -7.84
C ARG A 13 7.33 15.22 -8.00
N SER A 14 8.07 15.54 -6.94
CA SER A 14 9.54 15.49 -6.92
C SER A 14 10.11 14.07 -6.76
N ILE A 15 9.29 13.08 -6.50
CA ILE A 15 9.72 11.71 -6.22
C ILE A 15 9.79 10.91 -7.52
N VAL A 16 10.96 10.34 -7.85
CA VAL A 16 11.10 9.32 -8.90
C VAL A 16 10.77 7.95 -8.35
N ASP A 17 11.48 7.53 -7.31
CA ASP A 17 11.25 6.28 -6.60
C ASP A 17 11.84 6.37 -5.19
N THR A 18 11.02 6.16 -4.18
CA THR A 18 11.50 6.13 -2.79
C THR A 18 12.23 4.84 -2.42
N GLY A 19 12.11 3.79 -3.23
CA GLY A 19 12.32 2.43 -2.73
C GLY A 19 11.33 2.05 -1.63
N TRP A 20 11.43 0.84 -1.09
CA TRP A 20 10.61 0.42 0.04
C TRP A 20 11.09 1.09 1.32
N GLN A 21 10.20 1.85 1.97
CA GLN A 21 10.43 2.54 3.24
C GLN A 21 9.62 1.88 4.34
N ASN A 22 10.30 1.40 5.37
CA ASN A 22 9.64 0.76 6.50
C ASN A 22 9.06 1.79 7.47
N ILE A 23 7.85 1.53 7.94
CA ILE A 23 7.24 2.27 9.04
C ILE A 23 7.86 1.79 10.36
N SER A 24 8.03 2.71 11.29
CA SER A 24 8.54 2.39 12.61
C SER A 24 7.69 1.30 13.30
N PRO A 25 8.32 0.30 13.94
CA PRO A 25 7.60 -0.81 14.56
C PRO A 25 6.70 -0.40 15.73
N ASP A 26 6.91 0.79 16.31
CA ASP A 26 6.10 1.34 17.39
C ASP A 26 4.99 2.29 16.89
N ASN A 27 4.64 2.22 15.61
CA ASN A 27 3.55 2.93 14.95
C ASN A 27 3.72 4.46 14.84
N ILE A 28 4.87 5.03 15.16
CA ILE A 28 5.16 6.46 14.97
C ILE A 28 6.36 6.61 14.04
N THR A 29 6.18 7.26 12.91
CA THR A 29 7.26 7.54 11.94
C THR A 29 7.37 9.03 11.72
N CYS A 30 8.60 9.54 11.80
CA CYS A 30 8.94 10.95 11.65
C CYS A 30 9.75 11.18 10.36
N LEU A 31 9.26 12.01 9.46
CA LEU A 31 9.97 12.43 8.26
C LEU A 31 10.67 13.75 8.53
N ILE A 32 12.00 13.77 8.56
CA ILE A 32 12.79 14.99 8.71
C ILE A 32 13.44 15.40 7.39
N GLY A 33 13.80 16.67 7.26
CA GLY A 33 14.50 17.15 6.07
C GLY A 33 14.32 18.66 5.88
N GLN A 34 15.04 19.22 4.92
CA GLN A 34 14.93 20.63 4.55
C GLN A 34 13.53 20.99 4.00
N ASN A 35 13.23 22.28 3.93
CA ASN A 35 12.10 22.77 3.15
C ASN A 35 12.26 22.34 1.69
N GLU A 36 11.16 22.02 1.02
CA GLU A 36 11.13 21.56 -0.37
C GLU A 36 11.84 20.21 -0.65
N SER A 37 12.25 19.48 0.39
CA SER A 37 12.87 18.15 0.21
C SER A 37 11.90 17.08 -0.28
N GLY A 38 10.57 17.31 -0.21
CA GLY A 38 9.54 16.36 -0.64
C GLY A 38 8.82 15.65 0.50
N LYS A 39 8.99 16.06 1.76
CA LYS A 39 8.28 15.49 2.93
C LYS A 39 6.76 15.46 2.75
N THR A 40 6.17 16.61 2.40
CA THR A 40 4.73 16.74 2.11
C THR A 40 4.31 15.85 0.95
N SER A 41 5.15 15.72 -0.10
CA SER A 41 4.87 14.84 -1.23
C SER A 41 4.76 13.37 -0.82
N VAL A 42 5.51 12.93 0.19
CA VAL A 42 5.38 11.57 0.75
C VAL A 42 4.02 11.39 1.43
N LEU A 43 3.59 12.34 2.26
CA LEU A 43 2.28 12.27 2.92
C LEU A 43 1.14 12.30 1.92
N GLU A 44 1.21 13.19 0.93
CA GLU A 44 0.21 13.27 -0.13
C GLU A 44 0.18 12.00 -1.00
N GLY A 45 1.33 11.41 -1.31
CA GLY A 45 1.42 10.12 -1.99
C GLY A 45 0.67 9.01 -1.22
N LEU A 46 0.81 8.97 0.11
CA LEU A 46 0.07 8.04 0.95
C LEU A 46 -1.44 8.38 1.01
N LYS A 47 -1.81 9.66 1.05
CA LYS A 47 -3.20 10.11 0.99
C LYS A 47 -3.87 9.66 -0.32
N VAL A 48 -3.21 9.85 -1.46
CA VAL A 48 -3.77 9.46 -2.77
C VAL A 48 -3.79 7.96 -2.98
N PHE A 49 -2.90 7.19 -2.33
CA PHE A 49 -3.02 5.74 -2.29
C PHE A 49 -4.38 5.31 -1.75
N TYR A 50 -4.87 5.97 -0.71
CA TYR A 50 -6.16 5.64 -0.12
C TYR A 50 -7.34 6.23 -0.89
N SER A 51 -7.28 7.53 -1.24
CA SER A 51 -8.39 8.22 -1.92
C SER A 51 -8.57 7.81 -3.38
N GLY A 52 -7.48 7.43 -4.06
CA GLY A 52 -7.48 7.14 -5.50
C GLY A 52 -7.60 8.35 -6.41
N ILE A 53 -7.72 9.55 -5.85
CA ILE A 53 -7.96 10.80 -6.58
C ILE A 53 -6.66 11.58 -6.67
N ILE A 54 -6.25 11.93 -7.88
CA ILE A 54 -5.12 12.83 -8.14
C ILE A 54 -5.55 13.96 -9.06
N SER A 55 -4.82 15.06 -9.01
CA SER A 55 -4.87 16.18 -9.93
C SER A 55 -3.62 16.21 -10.81
N GLU A 56 -3.65 16.95 -11.90
CA GLU A 56 -2.51 17.03 -12.83
C GLU A 56 -1.25 17.64 -12.22
N ASP A 57 -1.39 18.45 -11.16
CA ASP A 57 -0.26 19.07 -10.44
C ASP A 57 0.62 18.08 -9.66
N VAL A 58 0.19 16.85 -9.49
CA VAL A 58 1.03 15.80 -8.90
C VAL A 58 1.90 15.05 -9.92
N LEU A 59 1.63 15.24 -11.21
CA LEU A 59 2.41 14.62 -12.27
C LEU A 59 3.81 15.23 -12.36
N ARG A 60 4.76 14.41 -12.75
CA ARG A 60 6.13 14.84 -12.99
C ARG A 60 6.24 15.56 -14.33
N SER A 61 7.31 16.34 -14.50
CA SER A 61 7.60 17.04 -15.76
C SER A 61 7.84 16.11 -16.97
N ASP A 62 8.16 14.84 -16.72
CA ASP A 62 8.30 13.80 -17.73
C ASP A 62 6.99 13.06 -18.01
N LEU A 63 5.88 13.50 -17.43
CA LEU A 63 4.53 12.93 -17.54
C LEU A 63 4.40 11.45 -17.12
N SER A 64 5.39 10.92 -16.42
CA SER A 64 5.30 9.58 -15.86
C SER A 64 4.16 9.50 -14.86
N LEU A 65 3.34 8.45 -14.98
CA LEU A 65 2.16 8.24 -14.15
C LEU A 65 2.56 7.78 -12.74
N PRO A 66 1.90 8.28 -11.70
CA PRO A 66 2.18 7.90 -10.33
C PRO A 66 1.88 6.43 -10.04
N GLU A 67 2.65 5.86 -9.12
CA GLU A 67 2.41 4.55 -8.55
C GLU A 67 2.72 4.59 -7.06
N VAL A 68 1.80 4.11 -6.22
CA VAL A 68 2.01 4.01 -4.78
C VAL A 68 1.71 2.61 -4.32
N SER A 69 2.70 1.98 -3.70
CA SER A 69 2.62 0.62 -3.17
C SER A 69 2.69 0.66 -1.64
N CYS A 70 1.84 -0.10 -0.99
CA CYS A 70 1.84 -0.27 0.45
C CYS A 70 1.89 -1.75 0.81
N ARG A 71 2.75 -2.09 1.77
CA ARG A 71 2.86 -3.44 2.34
C ARG A 71 2.23 -3.44 3.72
N PHE A 72 1.33 -4.37 3.95
CA PHE A 72 0.59 -4.51 5.19
C PHE A 72 0.94 -5.83 5.88
N ILE A 73 0.99 -5.81 7.20
CA ILE A 73 1.00 -7.02 8.02
C ILE A 73 -0.45 -7.49 8.13
N VAL A 74 -0.68 -8.77 7.88
CA VAL A 74 -1.99 -9.42 8.01
C VAL A 74 -1.89 -10.62 8.94
N PRO A 75 -2.95 -10.96 9.70
CA PRO A 75 -2.97 -12.17 10.50
C PRO A 75 -2.89 -13.42 9.60
N GLU A 76 -2.21 -14.45 10.07
CA GLU A 76 -2.12 -15.74 9.37
C GLU A 76 -3.50 -16.29 9.04
N GLY A 77 -3.65 -16.80 7.82
CA GLY A 77 -4.91 -17.36 7.32
C GLY A 77 -6.05 -16.33 7.12
N TRP A 78 -5.81 -15.03 7.35
CA TRP A 78 -6.82 -13.99 7.15
C TRP A 78 -7.17 -13.80 5.67
N LEU A 79 -6.19 -13.85 4.79
CA LEU A 79 -6.38 -13.72 3.34
C LEU A 79 -7.30 -14.82 2.79
N ILE A 80 -7.18 -16.06 3.29
CA ILE A 80 -8.05 -17.17 2.88
C ILE A 80 -9.51 -16.91 3.27
N LYS A 81 -9.74 -16.37 4.46
CA LYS A 81 -11.12 -16.08 4.93
C LYS A 81 -11.83 -15.05 4.08
N ILE A 82 -11.07 -14.13 3.50
CA ILE A 82 -11.61 -13.05 2.66
C ILE A 82 -11.73 -13.53 1.20
N THR A 83 -10.80 -14.36 0.74
CA THR A 83 -10.83 -14.90 -0.62
C THR A 83 -11.82 -16.06 -0.68
N GLU A 84 -12.97 -15.84 -1.29
CA GLU A 84 -14.01 -16.85 -1.42
C GLU A 84 -13.56 -17.96 -2.39
N ASN A 85 -13.50 -19.20 -1.92
CA ASN A 85 -13.17 -20.39 -2.73
C ASN A 85 -11.87 -20.27 -3.57
N PRO A 86 -10.72 -19.94 -2.96
CA PRO A 86 -9.46 -19.96 -3.69
C PRO A 86 -9.16 -21.39 -4.15
N GLY A 87 -8.66 -21.54 -5.39
CA GLY A 87 -8.16 -22.82 -5.88
C GLY A 87 -7.05 -23.36 -4.95
N THR A 88 -6.74 -24.65 -5.06
CA THR A 88 -5.85 -25.34 -4.11
C THR A 88 -4.48 -24.66 -3.99
N GLU A 89 -3.87 -24.31 -5.11
CA GLU A 89 -2.54 -23.66 -5.14
C GLU A 89 -2.57 -22.24 -4.57
N LEU A 90 -3.56 -21.42 -4.96
CA LEU A 90 -3.73 -20.09 -4.38
C LEU A 90 -4.00 -20.16 -2.89
N LYS A 91 -4.75 -21.15 -2.43
CA LYS A 91 -5.02 -21.37 -1.01
C LYS A 91 -3.74 -21.70 -0.23
N GLU A 92 -2.87 -22.55 -0.77
CA GLU A 92 -1.58 -22.86 -0.16
C GLU A 92 -0.71 -21.60 -0.06
N LEU A 93 -0.60 -20.81 -1.13
CA LEU A 93 0.10 -19.54 -1.14
C LEU A 93 -0.44 -18.58 -0.06
N LEU A 94 -1.76 -18.38 -0.04
CA LEU A 94 -2.41 -17.45 0.90
C LEU A 94 -2.30 -17.90 2.37
N THR A 95 -2.10 -19.21 2.62
CA THR A 95 -1.96 -19.75 3.98
C THR A 95 -0.65 -19.28 4.63
N GLY A 96 0.45 -19.25 3.86
CA GLY A 96 1.78 -18.88 4.37
C GLY A 96 2.03 -17.38 4.43
N LEU A 97 1.17 -16.55 3.82
CA LEU A 97 1.40 -15.13 3.74
C LEU A 97 1.01 -14.39 5.02
N THR A 98 1.98 -13.70 5.60
CA THR A 98 1.80 -12.77 6.73
C THR A 98 1.81 -11.30 6.29
N HIS A 99 2.06 -11.06 5.00
CA HIS A 99 2.15 -9.73 4.41
C HIS A 99 1.30 -9.67 3.14
N LEU A 100 0.66 -8.52 2.95
CA LEU A 100 -0.10 -8.21 1.74
C LEU A 100 0.48 -6.94 1.12
N GLU A 101 0.78 -6.99 -0.16
CA GLU A 101 1.19 -5.81 -0.93
C GLU A 101 0.05 -5.37 -1.84
N LEU A 102 -0.30 -4.09 -1.74
CA LEU A 102 -1.27 -3.44 -2.61
C LEU A 102 -0.60 -2.27 -3.33
N THR A 103 -0.80 -2.19 -4.62
CA THR A 103 -0.28 -1.12 -5.47
C THR A 103 -1.43 -0.40 -6.16
N ARG A 104 -1.50 0.90 -5.95
CA ARG A 104 -2.37 1.77 -6.73
C ARG A 104 -1.57 2.44 -7.82
N SER A 105 -2.03 2.31 -9.05
CA SER A 105 -1.48 2.97 -10.22
C SER A 105 -2.56 3.79 -10.92
N TRP A 106 -2.13 4.84 -11.61
CA TRP A 106 -3.01 5.70 -12.39
C TRP A 106 -2.71 5.52 -13.86
N ILE A 107 -3.70 5.75 -14.67
CA ILE A 107 -3.63 5.67 -16.13
C ILE A 107 -3.82 7.06 -16.74
N ALA A 108 -3.70 7.16 -18.05
CA ALA A 108 -3.66 8.43 -18.78
C ALA A 108 -4.87 9.36 -18.51
N ASP A 109 -6.01 8.81 -18.14
CA ASP A 109 -7.23 9.56 -17.78
C ASP A 109 -7.29 9.94 -16.29
N LEU A 110 -6.19 9.75 -15.55
CA LEU A 110 -6.06 9.97 -14.10
C LEU A 110 -6.99 9.09 -13.24
N SER A 111 -7.68 8.13 -13.83
CA SER A 111 -8.37 7.10 -13.05
C SER A 111 -7.35 6.13 -12.45
N SER A 112 -7.70 5.56 -11.29
CA SER A 112 -6.80 4.66 -10.58
C SER A 112 -7.31 3.23 -10.56
N VAL A 113 -6.35 2.29 -10.59
CA VAL A 113 -6.57 0.87 -10.38
C VAL A 113 -5.76 0.43 -9.18
N ILE A 114 -6.35 -0.40 -8.33
CA ILE A 114 -5.63 -1.02 -7.21
C ILE A 114 -5.44 -2.51 -7.49
N ASN A 115 -4.19 -2.95 -7.42
CA ASN A 115 -3.77 -4.30 -7.71
C ASN A 115 -3.13 -4.93 -6.47
N VAL A 116 -3.21 -6.26 -6.34
CA VAL A 116 -2.28 -6.98 -5.49
C VAL A 116 -0.90 -7.00 -6.14
N SER A 117 0.16 -6.96 -5.35
CA SER A 117 1.54 -7.05 -5.81
C SER A 117 2.31 -8.08 -4.98
N GLY A 118 3.61 -8.24 -5.24
CA GLY A 118 4.43 -9.23 -4.54
C GLY A 118 4.12 -10.66 -4.96
N GLU A 119 4.12 -11.59 -4.02
CA GLU A 119 4.01 -13.04 -4.28
C GLU A 119 2.67 -13.42 -4.93
N ILE A 120 1.57 -12.76 -4.54
CA ILE A 120 0.25 -13.03 -5.13
C ILE A 120 0.24 -12.62 -6.61
N SER A 121 0.79 -11.44 -6.93
CA SER A 121 0.87 -10.99 -8.33
C SER A 121 1.74 -11.94 -9.15
N GLN A 122 2.90 -12.33 -8.64
CA GLN A 122 3.81 -13.27 -9.34
C GLN A 122 3.11 -14.59 -9.66
N TYR A 123 2.33 -15.11 -8.73
CA TYR A 123 1.53 -16.32 -8.96
C TYR A 123 0.48 -16.10 -10.05
N LEU A 124 -0.29 -14.99 -9.99
CA LEU A 124 -1.30 -14.67 -11.00
C LEU A 124 -0.67 -14.42 -12.38
N ASP A 125 0.47 -13.74 -12.43
CA ASP A 125 1.25 -13.51 -13.66
C ASP A 125 1.72 -14.83 -14.26
N SER A 126 2.17 -15.79 -13.43
CA SER A 126 2.57 -17.12 -13.90
C SER A 126 1.42 -17.91 -14.51
N LEU A 127 0.20 -17.77 -13.98
CA LEU A 127 -1.01 -18.35 -14.58
C LEU A 127 -1.34 -17.68 -15.93
N GLU A 128 -1.25 -16.36 -16.00
CA GLU A 128 -1.46 -15.61 -17.23
C GLU A 128 -0.43 -15.97 -18.29
N ASP A 129 0.84 -16.11 -17.93
CA ASP A 129 1.90 -16.56 -18.83
C ASP A 129 1.65 -17.98 -19.34
N ALA A 130 1.25 -18.91 -18.46
CA ALA A 130 0.89 -20.28 -18.86
C ALA A 130 -0.30 -20.27 -19.82
N TRP A 131 -1.31 -19.42 -19.56
CA TRP A 131 -2.44 -19.24 -20.45
C TRP A 131 -2.03 -18.70 -21.83
N ARG A 132 -1.16 -17.69 -21.88
CA ARG A 132 -0.62 -17.11 -23.12
C ARG A 132 0.17 -18.15 -23.93
N ILE A 133 1.00 -18.97 -23.26
CA ILE A 133 1.75 -20.04 -23.89
C ILE A 133 0.77 -21.04 -24.52
N TYR A 134 -0.27 -21.45 -23.80
CA TYR A 134 -1.32 -22.33 -24.31
C TYR A 134 -2.03 -21.72 -25.53
N LEU A 135 -2.47 -20.46 -25.46
CA LEU A 135 -3.14 -19.79 -26.59
C LEU A 135 -2.22 -19.65 -27.80
N ASN A 136 -0.93 -19.38 -27.60
CA ASN A 136 0.05 -19.30 -28.69
C ASN A 136 0.22 -20.65 -29.39
N ASP A 137 0.35 -21.74 -28.65
CA ASP A 137 0.43 -23.11 -29.21
C ASP A 137 -0.82 -23.45 -30.02
N VAL A 138 -2.00 -23.13 -29.49
CA VAL A 138 -3.27 -23.34 -30.20
C VAL A 138 -3.37 -22.47 -31.45
N THR A 139 -2.91 -21.21 -31.37
CA THR A 139 -2.92 -20.28 -32.50
C THR A 139 -2.00 -20.77 -33.63
N GLU A 140 -0.83 -21.28 -33.29
CA GLU A 140 0.10 -21.88 -34.25
C GLU A 140 -0.53 -23.08 -34.96
N LYS A 141 -1.12 -24.02 -34.17
CA LYS A 141 -1.85 -25.17 -34.72
C LYS A 141 -3.03 -24.77 -35.60
N LEU A 142 -3.79 -23.73 -35.21
CA LEU A 142 -4.89 -23.21 -35.99
C LEU A 142 -4.44 -22.62 -37.34
N ASN A 143 -3.34 -21.88 -37.33
CA ASN A 143 -2.76 -21.33 -38.55
C ASN A 143 -2.30 -22.44 -39.48
N ASP A 144 -1.63 -23.47 -38.97
CA ASP A 144 -1.17 -24.64 -39.78
C ASP A 144 -2.36 -25.36 -40.39
N GLU A 145 -3.43 -25.55 -39.62
CA GLU A 145 -4.66 -26.17 -40.12
C GLU A 145 -5.35 -25.33 -41.20
N ILE A 146 -5.41 -24.01 -41.02
CA ILE A 146 -5.99 -23.07 -42.01
C ILE A 146 -5.15 -23.10 -43.31
N MET A 147 -3.81 -23.08 -43.22
CA MET A 147 -2.95 -23.23 -44.38
C MET A 147 -3.16 -24.56 -45.11
N SER A 148 -3.23 -25.67 -44.36
CA SER A 148 -3.55 -26.99 -44.90
C SER A 148 -4.89 -27.02 -45.65
N ILE A 149 -5.92 -26.34 -45.12
CA ILE A 149 -7.24 -26.23 -45.77
C ILE A 149 -7.13 -25.42 -47.06
N GLN A 150 -6.37 -24.28 -47.05
CA GLN A 150 -6.16 -23.45 -48.25
C GLN A 150 -5.44 -24.20 -49.33
N ASP A 151 -4.37 -24.93 -49.02
CA ASP A 151 -3.66 -25.78 -49.98
C ASP A 151 -4.55 -26.86 -50.60
N LEU A 152 -5.44 -27.48 -49.81
CA LEU A 152 -6.41 -28.42 -50.28
C LEU A 152 -7.47 -27.79 -51.20
N GLU A 153 -7.92 -26.58 -50.88
CA GLU A 153 -8.85 -25.81 -51.71
C GLU A 153 -8.22 -25.35 -53.04
N GLU A 154 -6.95 -24.93 -53.02
CA GLU A 154 -6.19 -24.63 -54.25
C GLU A 154 -6.01 -25.88 -55.12
N THR A 155 -5.62 -26.98 -54.48
CA THR A 155 -5.51 -28.28 -55.18
C THR A 155 -6.83 -28.70 -55.79
N LEU A 156 -7.91 -28.54 -55.07
CA LEU A 156 -9.27 -28.81 -55.56
C LEU A 156 -9.67 -27.92 -56.73
N SER A 157 -9.31 -26.63 -56.64
CA SER A 157 -9.52 -25.66 -57.74
C SER A 157 -8.72 -26.07 -58.99
N GLY A 158 -7.46 -26.47 -58.84
CA GLY A 158 -6.62 -26.98 -59.91
C GLY A 158 -7.18 -28.23 -60.57
N ILE A 159 -7.65 -29.21 -59.75
CA ILE A 159 -8.33 -30.44 -60.23
C ILE A 159 -9.61 -30.09 -61.01
N ASN A 160 -10.41 -29.12 -60.51
CA ASN A 160 -11.64 -28.71 -61.19
C ASN A 160 -11.32 -28.05 -62.55
N ALA A 161 -10.28 -27.25 -62.63
CA ALA A 161 -9.84 -26.64 -63.88
C ALA A 161 -9.32 -27.69 -64.89
N GLU A 162 -8.50 -28.68 -64.45
CA GLU A 162 -8.02 -29.77 -65.26
C GLU A 162 -9.19 -30.68 -65.71
N GLU A 163 -10.12 -30.99 -64.80
CA GLU A 163 -11.33 -31.75 -65.15
C GLU A 163 -12.17 -31.03 -66.22
N SER A 164 -12.34 -29.73 -66.11
CA SER A 164 -13.07 -28.90 -67.10
C SER A 164 -12.37 -28.88 -68.45
N ASP A 165 -11.04 -28.74 -68.46
CA ASP A 165 -10.23 -28.75 -69.71
C ASP A 165 -10.30 -30.12 -70.42
N ILE A 166 -10.15 -31.23 -69.66
CA ILE A 166 -10.28 -32.57 -70.22
C ILE A 166 -11.70 -32.82 -70.75
N ARG A 167 -12.74 -32.38 -70.06
CA ARG A 167 -14.14 -32.47 -70.52
C ARG A 167 -14.40 -31.70 -71.81
N SER A 168 -13.73 -30.54 -71.99
CA SER A 168 -13.87 -29.73 -73.24
C SER A 168 -13.23 -30.41 -74.43
N ARG A 169 -12.23 -31.26 -74.21
CA ARG A 169 -11.50 -31.98 -75.27
C ARG A 169 -12.12 -33.32 -75.60
N LEU A 170 -13.10 -33.80 -74.85
CA LEU A 170 -13.83 -35.05 -75.12
C LEU A 170 -15.04 -34.80 -76.03
N PRO A 171 -15.40 -35.67 -76.97
CA PRO A 171 -16.59 -35.55 -77.76
C PRO A 171 -17.85 -35.54 -76.96
N VAL A 172 -18.85 -34.68 -77.34
CA VAL A 172 -20.09 -34.39 -76.54
C VAL A 172 -20.87 -35.65 -76.22
N ASP A 173 -20.87 -36.64 -77.11
CA ASP A 173 -21.57 -37.93 -76.88
C ASP A 173 -20.91 -38.84 -75.86
N GLU A 174 -19.60 -38.74 -75.66
CA GLU A 174 -18.91 -39.52 -74.63
C GLU A 174 -19.05 -38.91 -73.25
N VAL A 175 -19.19 -37.62 -73.12
CA VAL A 175 -19.45 -36.94 -71.82
C VAL A 175 -20.80 -37.31 -71.26
N LYS A 176 -21.86 -37.46 -72.11
CA LYS A 176 -23.20 -37.89 -71.69
C LYS A 176 -23.24 -39.35 -71.27
N ARG A 177 -22.50 -40.25 -71.88
CA ARG A 177 -22.43 -41.67 -71.47
C ARG A 177 -21.68 -41.85 -70.16
N PHE A 178 -20.72 -40.99 -69.85
CA PHE A 178 -19.93 -41.07 -68.61
C PHE A 178 -20.74 -40.59 -67.37
N SER A 179 -21.62 -39.60 -67.56
CA SER A 179 -22.52 -39.14 -66.48
C SER A 179 -23.67 -40.11 -66.17
N PHE A 180 -24.06 -40.92 -67.14
CA PHE A 180 -25.21 -41.84 -66.99
C PHE A 180 -24.76 -43.19 -66.33
N ASN A 181 -23.51 -43.63 -66.48
CA ASN A 181 -23.03 -44.88 -65.89
C ASN A 181 -22.73 -44.86 -64.40
N LEU A 182 -22.79 -43.71 -63.73
CA LEU A 182 -22.59 -43.58 -62.27
C LEU A 182 -23.84 -43.89 -61.45
N PHE A 183 -25.03 -44.00 -62.09
CA PHE A 183 -26.31 -44.15 -61.35
C PHE A 183 -27.16 -45.36 -61.77
N GLY A 184 -26.63 -46.48 -62.29
CA GLY A 184 -27.50 -47.60 -62.45
C GLY A 184 -27.02 -48.77 -63.32
N LYS A 185 -27.09 -49.92 -62.75
CA LYS A 185 -27.19 -51.32 -63.25
C LYS A 185 -26.39 -51.72 -64.51
N LYS A 186 -25.50 -52.67 -64.33
CA LYS A 186 -24.89 -53.50 -65.36
C LYS A 186 -25.92 -53.99 -66.39
N GLN A 187 -25.78 -53.57 -67.63
CA GLN A 187 -26.25 -54.33 -68.77
C GLN A 187 -25.10 -54.50 -69.74
N ALA A 188 -24.97 -55.79 -70.21
CA ALA A 188 -23.93 -56.27 -71.12
C ALA A 188 -23.94 -55.48 -72.41
N ALA A 189 -22.75 -54.98 -72.83
CA ALA A 189 -22.57 -54.35 -74.15
C ALA A 189 -21.74 -55.23 -75.01
N THR A 190 -22.32 -55.52 -76.14
CA THR A 190 -21.69 -56.12 -77.35
C THR A 190 -20.58 -55.20 -77.89
N GLU A 191 -19.49 -55.85 -78.23
CA GLU A 191 -18.33 -55.23 -78.91
C GLU A 191 -18.71 -54.55 -80.21
N ASN A 192 -18.19 -53.33 -80.42
CA ASN A 192 -17.74 -52.85 -81.71
C ASN A 192 -16.51 -51.98 -81.51
N ARG A 193 -15.39 -52.51 -82.08
CA ARG A 193 -14.11 -51.80 -82.25
C ARG A 193 -14.29 -50.71 -83.29
N GLU A 194 -13.86 -49.52 -83.03
CA GLU A 194 -12.98 -48.74 -83.90
C GLU A 194 -12.70 -47.32 -83.33
N ASN A 195 -11.41 -46.99 -83.30
CA ASN A 195 -10.81 -45.66 -83.11
C ASN A 195 -11.15 -44.86 -81.83
N SER A 196 -10.39 -45.11 -80.83
CA SER A 196 -10.31 -44.15 -79.71
C SER A 196 -8.89 -43.70 -79.47
N HIS A 197 -8.61 -42.46 -79.82
CA HIS A 197 -7.42 -41.74 -79.40
C HIS A 197 -7.52 -41.22 -77.93
N SER A 198 -8.31 -41.77 -77.06
CA SER A 198 -8.47 -41.21 -75.71
C SER A 198 -8.57 -42.18 -74.50
N PRO A 199 -7.90 -43.36 -74.48
CA PRO A 199 -7.85 -44.16 -73.20
C PRO A 199 -7.12 -43.42 -72.09
N GLY A 200 -6.09 -42.64 -72.44
CA GLY A 200 -5.32 -41.86 -71.47
C GLY A 200 -6.14 -40.73 -70.76
N LEU A 201 -6.97 -40.01 -71.53
CA LEU A 201 -7.79 -38.93 -71.03
C LEU A 201 -8.92 -39.44 -70.10
N LYS A 202 -9.49 -40.64 -70.43
CA LYS A 202 -10.52 -41.31 -69.60
C LYS A 202 -9.95 -41.81 -68.30
N ASN A 203 -8.80 -42.42 -68.28
CA ASN A 203 -8.11 -42.87 -67.10
C ASN A 203 -7.71 -41.65 -66.20
N ARG A 204 -7.23 -40.57 -66.77
CA ARG A 204 -6.90 -39.34 -66.07
C ARG A 204 -8.15 -38.71 -65.41
N LEU A 205 -9.29 -38.74 -66.11
CA LEU A 205 -10.57 -38.23 -65.56
C LEU A 205 -11.04 -39.04 -64.37
N ILE A 206 -10.89 -40.38 -64.37
CA ILE A 206 -11.21 -41.26 -63.27
C ILE A 206 -10.28 -40.98 -62.07
N GLU A 207 -8.99 -40.83 -62.33
CA GLU A 207 -7.99 -40.49 -61.33
C GLU A 207 -8.31 -39.14 -60.65
N LEU A 208 -8.59 -38.10 -61.45
CA LEU A 208 -8.99 -36.81 -60.93
C LEU A 208 -10.27 -36.85 -60.13
N LYS A 209 -11.28 -37.61 -60.51
CA LYS A 209 -12.51 -37.78 -59.74
C LYS A 209 -12.27 -38.48 -58.40
N ASN A 210 -11.41 -39.47 -58.39
CA ASN A 210 -11.07 -40.16 -57.15
C ASN A 210 -10.31 -39.21 -56.21
N LYS A 211 -9.32 -38.50 -56.67
CA LYS A 211 -8.58 -37.48 -55.91
C LYS A 211 -9.52 -36.36 -55.41
N LYS A 212 -10.43 -35.92 -56.28
CA LYS A 212 -11.41 -34.91 -55.91
C LYS A 212 -12.33 -35.42 -54.78
N ALA A 213 -12.81 -36.64 -54.87
CA ALA A 213 -13.66 -37.24 -53.84
C ALA A 213 -12.93 -37.38 -52.50
N GLU A 214 -11.66 -37.73 -52.53
CA GLU A 214 -10.79 -37.80 -51.35
C GLU A 214 -10.59 -36.44 -50.71
N ILE A 215 -10.16 -35.39 -51.49
CA ILE A 215 -9.97 -34.04 -50.99
C ILE A 215 -11.26 -33.46 -50.46
N VAL A 216 -12.42 -33.64 -51.14
CA VAL A 216 -13.73 -33.19 -50.68
C VAL A 216 -14.07 -33.83 -49.37
N GLY A 217 -13.79 -35.15 -49.19
CA GLY A 217 -14.01 -35.85 -47.95
C GLY A 217 -13.16 -35.32 -46.78
N ILE A 218 -11.91 -34.93 -47.06
CA ILE A 218 -11.01 -34.30 -46.06
C ILE A 218 -11.56 -32.90 -45.71
N LEU A 219 -11.88 -32.07 -46.72
CA LEU A 219 -12.42 -30.73 -46.51
C LEU A 219 -13.71 -30.74 -45.73
N GLN A 220 -14.60 -31.70 -45.96
CA GLN A 220 -15.83 -31.88 -45.18
C GLN A 220 -15.55 -32.15 -43.69
N LYS A 221 -14.55 -32.97 -43.39
CA LYS A 221 -14.14 -33.23 -42.01
C LYS A 221 -13.50 -32.01 -41.34
N LYS A 222 -12.77 -31.19 -42.12
CA LYS A 222 -12.12 -29.97 -41.62
C LYS A 222 -13.04 -28.73 -41.65
N GLN A 223 -14.29 -28.87 -42.07
CA GLN A 223 -15.25 -27.74 -42.13
C GLN A 223 -15.44 -27.03 -40.77
N PRO A 224 -15.55 -27.71 -39.60
CA PRO A 224 -15.65 -27.03 -38.32
C PRO A 224 -14.43 -26.16 -38.02
N VAL A 225 -13.20 -26.64 -38.31
CA VAL A 225 -11.94 -25.92 -38.13
C VAL A 225 -11.89 -24.67 -39.04
N LYS A 226 -12.38 -24.79 -40.28
CA LYS A 226 -12.48 -23.63 -41.18
C LYS A 226 -13.39 -22.54 -40.63
N ILE A 227 -14.56 -22.91 -40.11
CA ILE A 227 -15.52 -21.96 -39.54
C ILE A 227 -14.91 -21.29 -38.29
N ALA A 228 -14.23 -22.06 -37.43
CA ALA A 228 -13.55 -21.54 -36.24
C ALA A 228 -12.44 -20.56 -36.62
N GLY A 229 -11.64 -20.87 -37.65
CA GLY A 229 -10.61 -20.00 -38.17
C GLY A 229 -11.13 -18.70 -38.82
N GLU A 230 -12.26 -18.75 -39.51
CA GLU A 230 -12.92 -17.56 -40.04
C GLU A 230 -13.48 -16.65 -38.91
N LYS A 231 -14.06 -17.23 -37.86
CA LYS A 231 -14.50 -16.50 -36.67
C LYS A 231 -13.30 -15.81 -35.98
N TRP A 232 -12.22 -16.57 -35.76
CA TRP A 232 -10.99 -16.04 -35.18
C TRP A 232 -10.40 -14.86 -35.97
N LYS A 233 -10.27 -14.98 -37.31
CA LYS A 233 -9.75 -13.89 -38.15
C LYS A 233 -10.58 -12.61 -38.05
N ARG A 234 -11.92 -12.72 -38.04
CA ARG A 234 -12.81 -11.55 -37.86
C ARG A 234 -12.63 -10.89 -36.50
N LEU A 235 -12.48 -11.68 -35.43
CA LEU A 235 -12.24 -11.13 -34.09
C LEU A 235 -10.86 -10.46 -34.01
N LEU A 236 -9.83 -11.04 -34.63
CA LEU A 236 -8.49 -10.48 -34.69
C LEU A 236 -8.48 -9.14 -35.43
N GLU A 237 -9.16 -9.04 -36.59
CA GLU A 237 -9.28 -7.79 -37.35
C GLU A 237 -10.02 -6.72 -36.51
N SER A 238 -11.11 -7.09 -35.83
CA SER A 238 -11.86 -6.18 -34.97
C SER A 238 -11.00 -5.70 -33.78
N SER A 239 -10.25 -6.59 -33.12
CA SER A 239 -9.34 -6.25 -32.02
C SER A 239 -8.25 -5.29 -32.49
N THR A 240 -7.64 -5.53 -33.66
CA THR A 240 -6.63 -4.66 -34.24
C THR A 240 -7.17 -3.25 -34.55
N GLN A 241 -8.41 -3.14 -35.03
CA GLN A 241 -9.04 -1.83 -35.24
C GLN A 241 -9.24 -1.06 -33.94
N ILE A 242 -9.67 -1.75 -32.88
CA ILE A 242 -9.85 -1.17 -31.53
C ILE A 242 -8.50 -0.71 -30.98
N ASP A 243 -7.44 -1.52 -31.11
CA ASP A 243 -6.08 -1.18 -30.67
C ASP A 243 -5.54 0.08 -31.37
N ASN A 244 -5.74 0.19 -32.69
CA ASN A 244 -5.35 1.37 -33.46
C ASN A 244 -6.10 2.61 -33.00
N HIS A 245 -7.42 2.50 -32.76
CA HIS A 245 -8.23 3.62 -32.29
C HIS A 245 -7.83 4.04 -30.86
N LEU A 246 -7.57 3.08 -29.97
CA LEU A 246 -7.09 3.35 -28.61
C LEU A 246 -5.74 4.05 -28.60
N SER A 247 -4.84 3.64 -29.52
CA SER A 247 -3.52 4.28 -29.71
C SER A 247 -3.66 5.74 -30.16
N ASP A 248 -4.56 6.04 -31.10
CA ASP A 248 -4.85 7.42 -31.55
C ASP A 248 -5.41 8.29 -30.42
N LEU A 249 -6.33 7.76 -29.61
CA LEU A 249 -6.87 8.45 -28.45
C LEU A 249 -5.80 8.69 -27.38
N SER A 250 -4.94 7.70 -27.14
CA SER A 250 -3.82 7.82 -26.19
C SER A 250 -2.84 8.93 -26.62
N LEU A 251 -2.51 9.01 -27.91
CA LEU A 251 -1.64 10.05 -28.44
C LEU A 251 -2.24 11.45 -28.23
N LYS A 252 -3.53 11.62 -28.45
CA LYS A 252 -4.23 12.90 -28.19
C LYS A 252 -4.21 13.29 -26.72
N LEU A 253 -4.31 12.29 -25.82
CA LEU A 253 -4.16 12.48 -24.38
C LEU A 253 -2.76 12.97 -24.01
N GLU A 254 -1.72 12.37 -24.56
CA GLU A 254 -0.34 12.77 -24.35
C GLU A 254 -0.03 14.16 -24.90
N GLU A 255 -0.49 14.49 -26.12
CA GLU A 255 -0.32 15.82 -26.71
C GLU A 255 -0.94 16.92 -25.87
N ARG A 256 -2.13 16.71 -25.29
CA ARG A 256 -2.74 17.67 -24.38
C ARG A 256 -1.91 17.86 -23.13
N HIS A 257 -1.46 16.77 -22.49
CA HIS A 257 -0.61 16.83 -21.32
C HIS A 257 0.67 17.64 -21.57
N GLN A 258 1.29 17.45 -22.76
CA GLN A 258 2.47 18.23 -23.16
C GLN A 258 2.14 19.72 -23.35
N ARG A 259 0.99 20.06 -23.93
CA ARG A 259 0.55 21.47 -24.09
C ARG A 259 0.28 22.15 -22.74
N MET A 260 -0.35 21.45 -21.80
CA MET A 260 -0.61 21.99 -20.47
C MET A 260 0.69 22.25 -19.69
N THR A 261 1.66 21.36 -19.79
CA THR A 261 2.97 21.52 -19.16
C THR A 261 3.75 22.70 -19.75
N LEU A 262 3.69 22.92 -21.06
CA LEU A 262 4.34 24.04 -21.74
C LEU A 262 3.71 25.41 -21.43
N LEU A 263 2.40 25.44 -21.23
CA LEU A 263 1.67 26.69 -21.03
C LEU A 263 1.60 27.17 -19.57
N MET A 264 1.95 26.30 -18.61
CA MET A 264 1.83 26.56 -17.15
C MET A 264 0.47 27.16 -16.74
N ARG A 265 -0.59 26.88 -17.49
CA ARG A 265 -1.96 27.40 -17.24
C ARG A 265 -2.99 26.30 -17.49
N PRO A 266 -4.06 26.22 -16.68
CA PRO A 266 -5.25 25.45 -17.04
C PRO A 266 -5.84 26.05 -18.32
N ILE A 267 -6.22 25.21 -19.26
CA ILE A 267 -6.89 25.62 -20.52
C ILE A 267 -8.31 26.05 -20.17
N GLU A 268 -8.74 27.20 -20.65
CA GLU A 268 -10.06 27.80 -20.40
C GLU A 268 -11.23 26.91 -20.85
N ASP A 269 -12.41 27.11 -20.23
CA ASP A 269 -13.62 26.27 -20.19
C ASP A 269 -14.14 25.66 -21.53
N ASP A 270 -13.89 26.27 -22.69
CA ASP A 270 -14.36 25.73 -23.98
C ASP A 270 -13.57 24.52 -24.49
N ALA A 271 -12.30 24.40 -24.12
CA ALA A 271 -11.47 23.22 -24.39
C ALA A 271 -11.83 22.00 -23.51
N ASP A 272 -12.54 22.24 -22.43
CA ASP A 272 -12.94 21.20 -21.47
C ASP A 272 -14.05 20.28 -21.99
N ALA A 273 -14.91 20.75 -22.91
CA ALA A 273 -16.00 19.95 -23.47
C ALA A 273 -15.45 18.89 -24.45
N GLU A 274 -14.61 19.32 -25.41
CA GLU A 274 -13.97 18.41 -26.38
C GLU A 274 -13.11 17.36 -25.70
N TRP A 275 -12.48 17.74 -24.60
CA TRP A 275 -11.63 16.88 -23.80
C TRP A 275 -12.43 15.81 -23.01
N LYS A 276 -13.57 16.16 -22.46
CA LYS A 276 -14.48 15.21 -21.79
C LYS A 276 -14.97 14.14 -22.76
N ASP A 277 -15.19 14.51 -24.00
CA ASP A 277 -15.59 13.56 -25.06
C ASP A 277 -14.44 12.59 -25.40
N ILE A 278 -13.19 13.08 -25.53
CA ILE A 278 -12.00 12.24 -25.78
C ILE A 278 -11.78 11.26 -24.61
N LEU A 279 -11.90 11.72 -23.35
CA LEU A 279 -11.79 10.86 -22.18
C LEU A 279 -12.90 9.80 -22.11
N TYR A 280 -14.12 10.18 -22.46
CA TYR A 280 -15.25 9.27 -22.51
C TYR A 280 -15.02 8.19 -23.57
N ASP A 281 -14.60 8.59 -24.77
CA ASP A 281 -14.31 7.67 -25.87
C ASP A 281 -13.13 6.74 -25.53
N TYR A 282 -12.07 7.25 -24.89
CA TYR A 282 -10.96 6.43 -24.43
C TYR A 282 -11.41 5.34 -23.44
N ARG A 283 -12.19 5.71 -22.43
CA ARG A 283 -12.71 4.77 -21.44
C ARG A 283 -13.60 3.70 -22.07
N LYS A 284 -14.48 4.13 -22.95
CA LYS A 284 -15.38 3.23 -23.68
C LYS A 284 -14.60 2.26 -24.56
N THR A 285 -13.69 2.77 -25.38
CA THR A 285 -12.85 1.96 -26.30
C THR A 285 -11.98 0.98 -25.52
N ARG A 286 -11.47 1.38 -24.36
CA ARG A 286 -10.69 0.48 -23.48
C ARG A 286 -11.55 -0.67 -22.97
N SER A 287 -12.77 -0.40 -22.50
CA SER A 287 -13.68 -1.47 -22.05
C SER A 287 -14.07 -2.40 -23.21
N GLU A 288 -14.29 -1.86 -24.40
CA GLU A 288 -14.54 -2.64 -25.61
C GLU A 288 -13.34 -3.53 -25.97
N ARG A 289 -12.12 -3.02 -25.84
CA ARG A 289 -10.86 -3.78 -26.05
C ARG A 289 -10.77 -4.97 -25.10
N GLU A 290 -10.99 -4.75 -23.80
CA GLU A 290 -10.92 -5.81 -22.79
C GLU A 290 -11.93 -6.92 -23.10
N SER A 291 -13.17 -6.57 -23.45
CA SER A 291 -14.19 -7.55 -23.84
C SER A 291 -13.84 -8.31 -25.13
N LYS A 292 -13.23 -7.64 -26.12
CA LYS A 292 -12.85 -8.27 -27.39
C LYS A 292 -11.65 -9.20 -27.26
N LEU A 293 -10.70 -8.87 -26.41
CA LEU A 293 -9.56 -9.76 -26.11
C LEU A 293 -10.05 -11.03 -25.42
N GLU A 294 -10.99 -10.92 -24.49
CA GLU A 294 -11.58 -12.07 -23.80
C GLU A 294 -12.35 -12.98 -24.78
N GLU A 295 -13.11 -12.38 -25.71
CA GLU A 295 -13.81 -13.11 -26.78
C GLU A 295 -12.81 -13.82 -27.71
N LEU A 296 -11.70 -13.13 -28.06
CA LEU A 296 -10.63 -13.68 -28.92
C LEU A 296 -9.95 -14.88 -28.24
N ASP A 297 -9.54 -14.73 -26.98
CA ASP A 297 -8.91 -15.82 -26.20
C ASP A 297 -9.83 -17.03 -26.12
N THR A 298 -11.11 -16.82 -25.85
CA THR A 298 -12.13 -17.88 -25.77
C THR A 298 -12.25 -18.57 -27.14
N GLN A 299 -12.28 -17.83 -28.24
CA GLN A 299 -12.38 -18.41 -29.59
C GLN A 299 -11.13 -19.19 -29.96
N ILE A 300 -9.93 -18.75 -29.57
CA ILE A 300 -8.68 -19.51 -29.77
C ILE A 300 -8.77 -20.84 -29.00
N ALA A 301 -9.12 -20.81 -27.73
CA ALA A 301 -9.23 -22.01 -26.90
C ALA A 301 -10.26 -23.00 -27.46
N LEU A 302 -11.44 -22.52 -27.91
CA LEU A 302 -12.44 -23.33 -28.61
C LEU A 302 -11.88 -24.00 -29.86
N SER A 303 -11.11 -23.24 -30.65
CA SER A 303 -10.50 -23.75 -31.89
C SER A 303 -9.55 -24.91 -31.62
N GLY A 304 -8.81 -24.88 -30.49
CA GLY A 304 -7.94 -25.98 -30.07
C GLY A 304 -8.69 -27.31 -29.93
N TYR A 305 -9.81 -27.30 -29.23
CA TYR A 305 -10.62 -28.53 -29.05
C TYR A 305 -11.33 -28.98 -30.31
N ILE A 306 -11.72 -28.02 -31.19
CA ILE A 306 -12.30 -28.38 -32.52
C ILE A 306 -11.23 -29.02 -33.40
N ILE A 307 -9.99 -28.60 -33.37
CA ILE A 307 -8.85 -29.23 -34.08
C ILE A 307 -8.65 -30.68 -33.57
N GLU A 308 -8.79 -30.90 -32.28
CA GLU A 308 -8.74 -32.23 -31.65
C GLU A 308 -9.95 -33.14 -31.94
N GLY A 309 -10.95 -32.62 -32.65
CA GLY A 309 -12.11 -33.39 -33.10
C GLY A 309 -13.33 -33.31 -32.18
N SER A 310 -13.36 -32.39 -31.21
CA SER A 310 -14.54 -32.14 -30.36
C SER A 310 -15.63 -31.40 -31.18
N THR A 311 -16.90 -31.68 -30.85
CA THR A 311 -18.01 -30.86 -31.34
C THR A 311 -17.98 -29.47 -30.71
N GLU A 312 -18.66 -28.50 -31.30
CA GLU A 312 -18.69 -27.11 -30.77
C GLU A 312 -19.22 -27.08 -29.33
N GLU A 313 -20.26 -27.81 -29.02
CA GLU A 313 -20.86 -27.92 -27.67
C GLU A 313 -19.92 -28.61 -26.66
N GLU A 314 -19.21 -29.65 -27.06
CA GLU A 314 -18.19 -30.29 -26.21
C GLU A 314 -16.98 -29.42 -26.00
N ALA A 315 -16.56 -28.64 -27.01
CA ALA A 315 -15.48 -27.67 -26.92
C ALA A 315 -15.83 -26.52 -25.99
N GLU A 316 -17.04 -25.98 -26.05
CA GLU A 316 -17.51 -24.93 -25.14
C GLU A 316 -17.45 -25.37 -23.67
N ASN A 317 -17.91 -26.59 -23.35
CA ASN A 317 -17.86 -27.12 -21.99
C ASN A 317 -16.39 -27.27 -21.51
N LYS A 318 -15.51 -27.86 -22.36
CA LYS A 318 -14.09 -28.01 -22.03
C LYS A 318 -13.37 -26.69 -21.85
N VAL A 319 -13.66 -25.69 -22.70
CA VAL A 319 -13.07 -24.37 -22.60
C VAL A 319 -13.48 -23.68 -21.31
N ASN A 320 -14.73 -23.80 -20.88
CA ASN A 320 -15.16 -23.25 -19.60
C ASN A 320 -14.38 -23.86 -18.43
N ASP A 321 -14.15 -25.18 -18.44
CA ASP A 321 -13.36 -25.85 -17.40
C ASP A 321 -11.89 -25.39 -17.43
N VAL A 322 -11.32 -25.20 -18.63
CA VAL A 322 -9.94 -24.75 -18.80
C VAL A 322 -9.79 -23.27 -18.42
N ILE A 323 -10.70 -22.41 -18.86
CA ILE A 323 -10.72 -21.02 -18.43
C ILE A 323 -10.78 -20.93 -16.90
N HIS A 324 -11.57 -21.78 -16.24
CA HIS A 324 -11.62 -21.86 -14.78
C HIS A 324 -10.31 -22.33 -14.14
N SER A 325 -9.48 -23.08 -14.84
CA SER A 325 -8.19 -23.53 -14.32
C SER A 325 -7.05 -22.51 -14.51
N TYR A 326 -7.05 -21.77 -15.62
CA TYR A 326 -6.02 -20.77 -15.93
C TYR A 326 -6.42 -19.33 -15.57
N LYS A 327 -7.66 -18.94 -15.83
CA LYS A 327 -8.25 -17.74 -15.26
C LYS A 327 -8.87 -18.11 -13.93
N SER A 328 -8.09 -18.10 -12.85
CA SER A 328 -8.72 -18.04 -11.54
C SER A 328 -9.74 -16.91 -11.61
N HIS A 329 -10.87 -17.03 -10.93
CA HIS A 329 -11.86 -15.94 -10.82
C HIS A 329 -11.27 -14.65 -10.26
N TYR A 330 -9.97 -14.65 -9.97
CA TYR A 330 -9.19 -13.61 -9.33
C TYR A 330 -8.12 -13.10 -10.27
N ASN A 331 -8.34 -11.92 -10.82
CA ASN A 331 -7.24 -11.13 -11.38
C ASN A 331 -6.67 -10.21 -10.28
N SER A 332 -5.49 -9.66 -10.53
CA SER A 332 -4.78 -8.80 -9.59
C SER A 332 -5.61 -7.60 -9.13
N ALA A 333 -6.38 -6.98 -10.03
CA ALA A 333 -7.23 -5.84 -9.73
C ALA A 333 -8.47 -6.23 -8.89
N PHE A 334 -9.08 -7.37 -9.17
CA PHE A 334 -10.21 -7.86 -8.39
C PHE A 334 -9.81 -8.15 -6.94
N LEU A 335 -8.72 -8.89 -6.75
CA LEU A 335 -8.18 -9.16 -5.40
C LEU A 335 -7.72 -7.87 -4.73
N GLY A 336 -7.06 -6.99 -5.48
CA GLY A 336 -6.62 -5.68 -5.00
C GLY A 336 -7.79 -4.88 -4.43
N LYS A 337 -8.87 -4.75 -5.18
CA LYS A 337 -10.09 -4.06 -4.75
C LYS A 337 -10.71 -4.72 -3.51
N LYS A 338 -10.84 -6.06 -3.51
CA LYS A 338 -11.42 -6.81 -2.40
C LYS A 338 -10.64 -6.67 -1.11
N TYR A 339 -9.31 -6.76 -1.16
CA TYR A 339 -8.48 -6.60 0.03
C TYR A 339 -8.39 -5.13 0.48
N PHE A 340 -8.48 -4.18 -0.44
CA PHE A 340 -8.45 -2.76 -0.13
C PHE A 340 -9.64 -2.32 0.73
N GLU A 341 -10.78 -2.99 0.68
CA GLU A 341 -11.94 -2.71 1.55
C GLU A 341 -11.62 -2.84 3.05
N TYR A 342 -10.59 -3.63 3.37
CA TYR A 342 -10.09 -3.84 4.74
C TYR A 342 -8.85 -3.00 5.07
N CYS A 343 -8.41 -2.15 4.14
CA CYS A 343 -7.26 -1.29 4.33
C CYS A 343 -7.53 -0.27 5.45
N PRO A 344 -6.54 0.05 6.30
CA PRO A 344 -6.66 1.15 7.23
C PRO A 344 -6.97 2.45 6.49
N VAL A 345 -7.73 3.33 7.11
CA VAL A 345 -8.04 4.65 6.56
C VAL A 345 -6.78 5.52 6.65
N PHE A 346 -6.40 6.17 5.55
CA PHE A 346 -5.32 7.16 5.53
C PHE A 346 -5.94 8.55 5.61
N GLU A 347 -5.72 9.23 6.72
CA GLU A 347 -6.29 10.57 6.97
C GLU A 347 -5.16 11.60 7.09
N LEU A 348 -5.18 12.62 6.22
CA LEU A 348 -4.26 13.74 6.30
C LEU A 348 -4.90 14.86 7.13
N PHE A 349 -4.22 15.28 8.20
CA PHE A 349 -4.61 16.44 8.99
C PHE A 349 -4.27 17.73 8.22
N GLU A 350 -5.28 18.45 7.81
CA GLU A 350 -5.18 19.70 7.06
C GLU A 350 -5.79 20.88 7.83
N ASP A 351 -5.12 22.02 7.84
CA ASP A 351 -5.54 23.20 8.59
C ASP A 351 -6.95 23.67 8.22
N PHE A 352 -7.29 23.67 6.90
CA PHE A 352 -8.56 24.26 6.45
C PHE A 352 -9.80 23.51 6.98
N GLY A 353 -9.85 22.19 6.80
CA GLY A 353 -11.00 21.38 7.23
C GLY A 353 -10.97 21.01 8.70
N SER A 354 -9.78 20.89 9.28
CA SER A 354 -9.56 20.33 10.62
C SER A 354 -9.54 21.37 11.73
N LEU A 355 -9.27 22.65 11.44
CA LEU A 355 -9.27 23.69 12.48
C LEU A 355 -10.69 24.11 12.89
N LEU A 356 -10.90 24.23 14.21
CA LEU A 356 -12.17 24.66 14.78
C LEU A 356 -12.63 26.01 14.20
N PRO A 357 -13.83 26.08 13.62
CA PRO A 357 -14.44 27.32 13.20
C PRO A 357 -15.01 28.08 14.40
N ASN A 358 -15.40 29.36 14.23
CA ASN A 358 -16.20 30.04 15.24
C ASN A 358 -17.62 29.48 15.30
N ARG A 359 -18.21 29.21 14.13
CA ARG A 359 -19.53 28.58 13.96
C ARG A 359 -19.57 27.79 12.66
N ILE A 360 -20.48 26.83 12.59
CA ILE A 360 -20.75 26.03 11.40
C ILE A 360 -22.25 25.69 11.33
N ASP A 361 -22.85 25.80 10.16
CA ASP A 361 -24.25 25.49 9.96
C ASP A 361 -24.49 23.97 10.07
N MET A 362 -25.57 23.57 10.72
CA MET A 362 -25.94 22.17 10.83
C MET A 362 -26.26 21.54 9.47
N ASP A 363 -26.84 22.33 8.55
CA ASP A 363 -27.13 21.88 7.17
C ASP A 363 -25.86 21.46 6.44
N ASP A 364 -24.75 22.20 6.60
CA ASP A 364 -23.45 21.88 5.98
C ASP A 364 -22.86 20.60 6.56
N ILE A 365 -23.01 20.38 7.86
CA ILE A 365 -22.50 19.15 8.51
C ILE A 365 -23.32 17.94 8.04
N ILE A 366 -24.64 18.06 7.99
CA ILE A 366 -25.56 16.98 7.58
C ILE A 366 -25.40 16.62 6.11
N SER A 367 -25.21 17.63 5.23
CA SER A 367 -25.01 17.41 3.79
C SER A 367 -23.64 16.86 3.43
N GLY A 368 -22.68 16.84 4.37
CA GLY A 368 -21.33 16.38 4.10
C GLY A 368 -20.50 17.39 3.29
N ASN A 369 -20.75 18.68 3.46
CA ASN A 369 -20.09 19.75 2.67
C ASN A 369 -18.65 19.97 3.15
N GLU A 370 -17.70 19.23 2.61
CA GLU A 370 -16.27 19.33 2.97
C GLU A 370 -15.62 20.66 2.55
N ASN A 371 -16.27 21.44 1.69
CA ASN A 371 -15.75 22.75 1.25
C ASN A 371 -15.96 23.86 2.30
N VAL A 372 -16.59 23.55 3.43
CA VAL A 372 -16.80 24.51 4.53
C VAL A 372 -15.65 24.43 5.54
N GLU A 373 -15.10 25.60 5.88
CA GLU A 373 -14.03 25.70 6.89
C GLU A 373 -14.46 25.05 8.22
N GLY A 374 -13.64 24.17 8.75
CA GLY A 374 -13.90 23.49 10.01
C GLY A 374 -14.91 22.35 9.96
N TYR A 375 -15.32 21.90 8.79
CA TYR A 375 -16.24 20.77 8.63
C TYR A 375 -15.76 19.51 9.37
N LYS A 376 -14.48 19.12 9.15
CA LYS A 376 -13.89 17.95 9.83
C LYS A 376 -13.87 18.12 11.34
N ALA A 377 -13.49 19.30 11.84
CA ALA A 377 -13.48 19.58 13.27
C ALA A 377 -14.88 19.46 13.89
N ALA A 378 -15.91 19.98 13.23
CA ALA A 378 -17.28 19.85 13.69
C ALA A 378 -17.78 18.40 13.66
N ARG A 379 -17.49 17.65 12.60
CA ARG A 379 -17.82 16.22 12.49
C ARG A 379 -17.14 15.40 13.59
N ASN A 380 -15.85 15.63 13.82
CA ASN A 380 -15.08 14.95 14.85
C ASN A 380 -15.62 15.27 16.24
N PHE A 381 -16.00 16.51 16.45
CA PHE A 381 -16.66 16.94 17.68
C PHE A 381 -17.98 16.18 17.92
N LEU A 382 -18.86 16.07 16.91
CA LEU A 382 -20.12 15.33 17.02
C LEU A 382 -19.90 13.83 17.27
N SER A 383 -18.87 13.25 16.64
CA SER A 383 -18.46 11.86 16.88
C SER A 383 -18.02 11.63 18.33
N LEU A 384 -17.19 12.51 18.88
CA LEU A 384 -16.77 12.49 20.28
C LEU A 384 -17.95 12.61 21.24
N ALA A 385 -18.89 13.43 20.85
CA ALA A 385 -20.10 13.67 21.59
C ALA A 385 -21.07 12.49 21.57
N GLN A 386 -20.87 11.52 20.68
CA GLN A 386 -21.83 10.46 20.37
C GLN A 386 -23.23 11.05 20.09
N LEU A 387 -23.25 12.20 19.44
CA LEU A 387 -24.49 12.89 19.08
C LEU A 387 -24.86 12.54 17.65
N ASP A 388 -26.02 11.92 17.50
CA ASP A 388 -26.67 11.73 16.22
C ASP A 388 -27.33 13.02 15.74
N TYR A 389 -27.42 13.25 14.44
CA TYR A 389 -28.10 14.40 13.83
C TYR A 389 -29.56 14.51 14.25
N SER A 390 -30.25 13.40 14.50
CA SER A 390 -31.61 13.37 15.02
C SER A 390 -31.75 14.07 16.39
N PHE A 391 -30.67 14.11 17.16
CA PHE A 391 -30.62 14.78 18.44
C PHE A 391 -30.79 16.31 18.35
N PHE A 392 -30.30 16.90 17.26
CA PHE A 392 -30.38 18.35 17.01
C PHE A 392 -31.74 18.79 16.43
N GLN A 393 -32.53 17.86 15.91
CA GLN A 393 -33.89 18.12 15.42
C GLN A 393 -34.93 18.20 16.56
N GLN A 394 -34.56 17.81 17.76
CA GLN A 394 -35.44 17.89 18.92
C GLN A 394 -35.56 19.36 19.40
N PRO A 395 -36.78 19.83 19.77
CA PRO A 395 -36.90 21.16 20.31
C PRO A 395 -36.03 21.29 21.56
N SER A 396 -35.43 22.48 21.73
CA SER A 396 -34.52 22.84 22.83
C SER A 396 -35.03 22.36 24.19
N SER A 397 -34.66 21.16 24.60
CA SER A 397 -35.04 20.55 25.83
C SER A 397 -33.99 20.77 26.92
N ARG A 398 -34.40 20.80 28.18
CA ARG A 398 -33.49 20.81 29.33
C ARG A 398 -32.45 19.66 29.23
N ILE A 399 -32.84 18.53 28.66
CA ILE A 399 -32.02 17.35 28.47
C ILE A 399 -30.88 17.64 27.48
N LEU A 400 -31.16 18.34 26.38
CA LEU A 400 -30.17 18.74 25.39
C LEU A 400 -29.08 19.64 26.01
N LYS A 401 -29.51 20.68 26.74
CA LYS A 401 -28.60 21.61 27.41
C LYS A 401 -27.72 20.87 28.43
N GLN A 402 -28.29 19.98 29.24
CA GLN A 402 -27.53 19.18 30.20
C GLN A 402 -26.53 18.24 29.57
N LYS A 403 -26.89 17.60 28.44
CA LYS A 403 -25.95 16.76 27.68
C LYS A 403 -24.80 17.57 27.10
N ILE A 404 -25.07 18.74 26.52
CA ILE A 404 -24.05 19.66 25.99
C ILE A 404 -23.12 20.11 27.13
N GLU A 405 -23.64 20.48 28.29
CA GLU A 405 -22.83 20.89 29.42
C GLU A 405 -21.94 19.76 29.97
N ASN A 406 -22.47 18.54 30.09
CA ASN A 406 -21.70 17.38 30.50
C ASN A 406 -20.57 17.07 29.53
N LEU A 407 -20.82 17.21 28.22
CA LEU A 407 -19.84 17.00 27.18
C LEU A 407 -18.74 18.07 27.24
N ASN A 408 -19.10 19.35 27.35
CA ASN A 408 -18.15 20.45 27.52
C ASN A 408 -17.21 20.20 28.71
N ASN A 409 -17.74 19.74 29.84
CA ASN A 409 -16.95 19.41 31.02
C ASN A 409 -16.03 18.22 30.79
N THR A 410 -16.51 17.18 30.10
CA THR A 410 -15.72 16.00 29.79
C THR A 410 -14.58 16.29 28.83
N LEU A 411 -14.87 17.02 27.74
CA LEU A 411 -13.85 17.45 26.76
C LEU A 411 -12.79 18.33 27.40
N THR A 412 -13.22 19.30 28.23
CA THR A 412 -12.30 20.20 28.93
C THR A 412 -11.37 19.42 29.86
N ARG A 413 -11.93 18.52 30.68
CA ARG A 413 -11.11 17.69 31.60
C ARG A 413 -10.10 16.84 30.85
N ASN A 414 -10.54 16.11 29.82
CA ASN A 414 -9.66 15.26 29.04
C ASN A 414 -8.59 16.06 28.28
N PHE A 415 -8.91 17.26 27.82
CA PHE A 415 -7.96 18.15 27.17
C PHE A 415 -6.86 18.61 28.15
N HIS A 416 -7.19 18.88 29.41
CA HIS A 416 -6.22 19.30 30.42
C HIS A 416 -5.16 18.23 30.75
N ASP A 417 -5.46 16.95 30.51
CA ASP A 417 -4.50 15.86 30.75
C ASP A 417 -3.32 15.94 29.77
N PHE A 418 -3.54 16.50 28.57
CA PHE A 418 -2.52 16.64 27.53
C PHE A 418 -1.96 18.05 27.39
N TRP A 419 -2.79 19.07 27.59
CA TRP A 419 -2.38 20.46 27.52
C TRP A 419 -1.97 20.98 28.90
N GLN A 420 -0.67 20.94 29.19
CA GLN A 420 -0.14 21.34 30.50
C GLN A 420 0.23 22.83 30.58
N GLN A 421 0.00 23.60 29.52
CA GLN A 421 0.39 24.99 29.47
C GLN A 421 -0.68 25.87 30.10
N SER A 422 -0.25 26.77 30.99
CA SER A 422 -1.10 27.78 31.58
C SER A 422 -1.09 29.06 30.77
N ILE A 423 -2.25 29.63 30.51
CA ILE A 423 -2.37 30.98 29.97
C ILE A 423 -2.41 31.93 31.17
N GLY A 424 -1.29 32.63 31.42
CA GLY A 424 -1.14 33.49 32.61
C GLY A 424 -0.86 32.71 33.90
N ARG A 425 -1.17 33.29 35.05
CA ARG A 425 -0.95 32.66 36.35
C ARG A 425 -2.08 31.67 36.67
N ASN A 426 -1.89 30.39 36.29
CA ASN A 426 -2.77 29.25 36.59
C ASN A 426 -4.09 29.14 35.80
N ASN A 427 -4.33 29.92 34.75
CA ASN A 427 -5.60 29.85 34.05
C ASN A 427 -5.64 28.64 33.07
N LYS A 428 -6.62 27.79 33.27
CA LYS A 428 -6.89 26.62 32.40
C LYS A 428 -7.92 26.98 31.33
N ILE A 429 -7.70 26.48 30.12
CA ILE A 429 -8.62 26.66 29.00
C ILE A 429 -9.82 25.74 29.18
N HIS A 430 -11.03 26.27 29.05
CA HIS A 430 -12.26 25.51 28.96
C HIS A 430 -12.84 25.56 27.56
N ILE A 431 -13.18 24.38 27.02
CA ILE A 431 -13.80 24.25 25.73
C ILE A 431 -15.31 24.27 25.92
N GLN A 432 -15.99 25.13 25.20
CA GLN A 432 -17.44 25.24 25.28
C GLN A 432 -18.00 25.31 23.86
N PHE A 433 -19.00 24.50 23.58
CA PHE A 433 -19.79 24.64 22.37
C PHE A 433 -21.26 24.80 22.73
N GLU A 434 -21.99 25.45 21.85
CA GLU A 434 -23.42 25.73 22.01
C GLU A 434 -24.13 25.47 20.68
N LEU A 435 -25.37 25.00 20.77
CA LEU A 435 -26.29 24.94 19.65
C LEU A 435 -27.20 26.17 19.74
N ASP A 436 -27.18 26.99 18.71
CA ASP A 436 -28.01 28.17 18.61
C ASP A 436 -28.71 28.25 17.24
N HIS A 437 -29.60 29.21 17.09
CA HIS A 437 -30.39 29.38 15.88
C HIS A 437 -30.23 30.81 15.35
N TYR A 438 -30.15 30.95 14.01
CA TYR A 438 -30.06 32.26 13.41
C TYR A 438 -31.29 33.12 13.73
N SER A 439 -31.07 34.33 14.17
CA SER A 439 -32.14 35.31 14.40
C SER A 439 -32.82 35.71 13.08
N SER A 440 -34.01 36.34 13.18
CA SER A 440 -34.77 36.79 12.05
C SER A 440 -34.06 37.85 11.18
N SER A 441 -32.97 38.43 11.67
CA SER A 441 -32.15 39.40 10.92
C SER A 441 -31.25 38.76 9.84
N TYR A 442 -31.10 37.43 9.82
CA TYR A 442 -30.32 36.73 8.80
C TYR A 442 -31.23 36.22 7.68
N GLU A 443 -31.28 36.93 6.57
CA GLU A 443 -32.07 36.55 5.39
C GLU A 443 -31.63 35.18 4.87
N GLY A 444 -32.59 34.26 4.65
CA GLY A 444 -32.35 32.89 4.14
C GLY A 444 -31.88 31.87 5.15
N LYS A 445 -31.47 32.29 6.37
CA LYS A 445 -31.01 31.40 7.43
C LYS A 445 -31.81 31.50 8.74
N ALA A 446 -32.80 32.37 8.80
CA ALA A 446 -33.61 32.60 9.98
C ALA A 446 -34.19 31.27 10.54
N GLY A 447 -33.95 31.00 11.83
CA GLY A 447 -34.40 29.79 12.51
C GLY A 447 -33.60 28.51 12.23
N LYS A 448 -32.61 28.55 11.33
CA LYS A 448 -31.74 27.39 11.08
C LYS A 448 -30.74 27.19 12.24
N PRO A 449 -30.47 25.96 12.66
CA PRO A 449 -29.51 25.67 13.73
C PRO A 449 -28.07 25.75 13.23
N TYR A 450 -27.18 26.25 14.09
CA TYR A 450 -25.74 26.22 13.90
C TYR A 450 -25.01 25.83 15.21
N LEU A 451 -23.84 25.23 15.07
CA LEU A 451 -22.92 24.99 16.20
C LEU A 451 -21.97 26.19 16.34
N GLU A 452 -21.82 26.67 17.56
CA GLU A 452 -20.91 27.76 17.92
C GLU A 452 -19.88 27.25 18.92
N PHE A 453 -18.60 27.57 18.67
CA PHE A 453 -17.49 27.11 19.49
C PHE A 453 -16.86 28.28 20.25
N TRP A 454 -16.52 28.02 21.53
CA TRP A 454 -15.94 28.98 22.43
C TRP A 454 -14.75 28.38 23.16
N ILE A 455 -13.74 29.18 23.36
CA ILE A 455 -12.60 28.87 24.23
C ILE A 455 -12.60 29.88 25.36
N LYS A 456 -12.95 29.42 26.57
CA LYS A 456 -13.08 30.25 27.75
C LYS A 456 -11.85 30.06 28.65
N ASP A 457 -11.28 31.15 29.16
CA ASP A 457 -10.41 31.15 30.33
C ASP A 457 -11.15 31.81 31.54
N GLU A 458 -10.50 31.95 32.67
CA GLU A 458 -11.15 32.46 33.87
C GLU A 458 -11.70 33.90 33.74
N GLY A 459 -11.27 34.65 32.72
CA GLY A 459 -11.66 36.05 32.53
C GLY A 459 -12.51 36.30 31.30
N GLU A 460 -12.31 35.55 30.19
CA GLU A 460 -12.86 35.90 28.88
C GLU A 460 -13.35 34.68 28.11
N ARG A 461 -14.44 34.90 27.36
CA ARG A 461 -15.01 33.95 26.42
C ARG A 461 -14.69 34.45 25.00
N LEU A 462 -13.84 33.71 24.30
CA LEU A 462 -13.36 34.09 22.97
C LEU A 462 -13.69 33.00 21.95
N TYR A 463 -13.87 33.44 20.71
CA TYR A 463 -13.99 32.51 19.58
C TYR A 463 -12.66 31.79 19.28
N PRO A 464 -12.67 30.58 18.73
CA PRO A 464 -11.45 29.89 18.31
C PRO A 464 -10.50 30.75 17.45
N LYS A 465 -11.05 31.52 16.50
CA LYS A 465 -10.25 32.43 15.63
C LYS A 465 -9.64 33.64 16.38
N GLN A 466 -10.15 33.98 17.56
CA GLN A 466 -9.62 35.05 18.40
C GLN A 466 -8.50 34.57 19.33
N ARG A 467 -8.33 33.26 19.47
CA ARG A 467 -7.20 32.66 20.21
C ARG A 467 -5.97 32.52 19.30
N SER A 468 -4.81 32.28 19.93
CA SER A 468 -3.59 32.00 19.19
C SER A 468 -3.78 30.79 18.26
N ARG A 469 -3.16 30.85 17.08
CA ARG A 469 -3.24 29.75 16.09
C ARG A 469 -2.79 28.42 16.71
N GLY A 470 -1.78 28.43 17.58
CA GLY A 470 -1.29 27.24 18.26
C GLY A 470 -2.32 26.57 19.15
N VAL A 471 -3.04 27.32 20.00
CA VAL A 471 -4.10 26.77 20.85
C VAL A 471 -5.22 26.20 20.00
N ARG A 472 -5.65 26.92 18.96
CA ARG A 472 -6.69 26.48 18.03
C ARG A 472 -6.26 25.18 17.32
N TRP A 473 -5.00 25.14 16.83
CA TRP A 473 -4.43 23.97 16.16
C TRP A 473 -4.40 22.76 17.08
N PHE A 474 -3.82 22.89 18.28
CA PHE A 474 -3.68 21.78 19.21
C PHE A 474 -5.04 21.22 19.65
N LEU A 475 -6.00 22.08 19.92
CA LEU A 475 -7.35 21.67 20.30
C LEU A 475 -8.04 20.90 19.17
N SER A 476 -7.97 21.38 17.95
CA SER A 476 -8.55 20.74 16.77
C SER A 476 -7.91 19.38 16.51
N PHE A 477 -6.58 19.34 16.58
CA PHE A 477 -5.80 18.13 16.45
C PHE A 477 -6.14 17.10 17.54
N TYR A 478 -6.21 17.51 18.79
CA TYR A 478 -6.62 16.65 19.89
C TYR A 478 -8.01 16.04 19.66
N MET A 479 -8.97 16.83 19.19
CA MET A 479 -10.32 16.34 18.90
C MET A 479 -10.33 15.32 17.77
N GLU A 480 -9.57 15.56 16.72
CA GLU A 480 -9.47 14.62 15.59
C GLU A 480 -8.92 13.27 16.04
N LEU A 481 -7.85 13.29 16.83
CA LEU A 481 -7.25 12.09 17.39
C LEU A 481 -8.18 11.30 18.30
N LYS A 482 -8.90 12.00 19.17
CA LYS A 482 -9.85 11.34 20.07
C LYS A 482 -11.06 10.78 19.30
N ALA A 483 -11.54 11.47 18.26
CA ALA A 483 -12.61 10.95 17.39
C ALA A 483 -12.16 9.70 16.63
N ALA A 484 -10.94 9.71 16.08
CA ALA A 484 -10.34 8.56 15.42
C ALA A 484 -10.18 7.35 16.36
N ASN A 485 -9.85 7.60 17.64
CA ASN A 485 -9.68 6.55 18.64
C ASN A 485 -11.00 5.85 19.04
N ILE A 486 -12.15 6.48 18.81
CA ILE A 486 -13.49 5.89 19.04
C ILE A 486 -13.91 5.01 17.86
N SER A 487 -13.37 5.27 16.66
CA SER A 487 -13.67 4.46 15.48
C SER A 487 -13.07 3.06 15.60
N ASP A 488 -13.86 2.03 15.28
CA ASP A 488 -13.37 0.65 15.20
C ASP A 488 -12.46 0.39 13.97
N LYS A 489 -12.34 1.36 13.06
CA LYS A 489 -11.48 1.26 11.90
C LYS A 489 -10.04 1.61 12.26
N GLN A 490 -9.11 0.80 11.78
CA GLN A 490 -7.69 1.16 11.85
C GLN A 490 -7.42 2.38 10.99
N MET A 491 -6.51 3.23 11.46
CA MET A 491 -6.15 4.49 10.81
C MET A 491 -4.64 4.64 10.70
N VAL A 492 -4.20 5.20 9.58
CA VAL A 492 -2.88 5.80 9.39
C VAL A 492 -3.08 7.31 9.33
N LEU A 493 -2.70 8.00 10.39
CA LEU A 493 -2.78 9.45 10.48
C LEU A 493 -1.54 10.08 9.86
N LEU A 494 -1.74 10.96 8.92
CA LEU A 494 -0.71 11.72 8.23
C LEU A 494 -0.76 13.17 8.74
N VAL A 495 0.36 13.71 9.23
CA VAL A 495 0.39 15.07 9.79
C VAL A 495 1.56 15.84 9.21
N ASP A 496 1.27 16.90 8.47
CA ASP A 496 2.30 17.74 7.90
C ASP A 496 2.67 18.85 8.89
N GLU A 497 3.94 18.89 9.29
CA GLU A 497 4.51 19.89 10.19
C GLU A 497 3.68 20.17 11.45
N PRO A 498 3.39 19.15 12.30
CA PRO A 498 2.54 19.32 13.46
C PRO A 498 3.04 20.43 14.37
N GLY A 499 2.13 21.32 14.71
CA GLY A 499 2.40 22.35 15.72
C GLY A 499 3.44 23.40 15.33
N VAL A 500 3.64 23.72 14.05
CA VAL A 500 4.52 24.82 13.60
C VAL A 500 4.20 26.14 14.29
N SER A 501 2.93 26.39 14.60
CA SER A 501 2.49 27.59 15.33
C SER A 501 2.61 27.48 16.86
N LEU A 502 3.10 26.34 17.36
CA LEU A 502 3.31 26.10 18.77
C LEU A 502 4.73 26.48 19.20
N HIS A 503 4.88 26.95 20.43
CA HIS A 503 6.22 27.09 21.01
C HIS A 503 6.78 25.72 21.46
N ALA A 504 8.10 25.66 21.67
CA ALA A 504 8.85 24.43 21.93
C ALA A 504 8.19 23.44 22.91
N ARG A 505 7.78 23.89 24.10
CA ARG A 505 7.12 23.04 25.09
C ARG A 505 5.79 22.48 24.62
N ALA A 506 5.01 23.24 23.83
CA ALA A 506 3.74 22.78 23.30
C ALA A 506 3.92 21.73 22.18
N GLN A 507 5.04 21.81 21.44
CA GLN A 507 5.39 20.75 20.49
C GLN A 507 5.71 19.42 21.19
N GLU A 508 6.36 19.46 22.35
CA GLU A 508 6.56 18.26 23.19
C GLU A 508 5.24 17.64 23.65
N ASP A 509 4.22 18.47 23.91
CA ASP A 509 2.88 17.98 24.28
C ASP A 509 2.21 17.22 23.10
N VAL A 510 2.50 17.58 21.84
CA VAL A 510 2.04 16.82 20.66
C VAL A 510 2.61 15.40 20.66
N LEU A 511 3.89 15.23 21.00
CA LEU A 511 4.52 13.90 21.09
C LEU A 511 3.87 13.05 22.19
N LYS A 512 3.46 13.64 23.31
CA LYS A 512 2.73 12.91 24.37
C LYS A 512 1.38 12.39 23.87
N VAL A 513 0.68 13.18 23.04
CA VAL A 513 -0.57 12.74 22.42
C VAL A 513 -0.31 11.60 21.46
N PHE A 514 0.76 11.66 20.64
CA PHE A 514 1.13 10.56 19.76
C PHE A 514 1.40 9.26 20.55
N GLU A 515 2.13 9.36 21.66
CA GLU A 515 2.40 8.20 22.52
C GLU A 515 1.14 7.56 23.11
N ASP A 516 0.14 8.36 23.45
CA ASP A 516 -1.14 7.88 24.04
C ASP A 516 -2.00 7.09 23.04
N ILE A 517 -1.88 7.41 21.75
CA ILE A 517 -2.76 6.83 20.73
C ILE A 517 -2.07 5.79 19.82
N LYS A 518 -0.75 5.67 19.85
CA LYS A 518 0.05 4.84 18.92
C LYS A 518 -0.34 3.37 18.88
N ASP A 519 -0.95 2.84 19.95
CA ASP A 519 -1.36 1.43 20.01
C ASP A 519 -2.57 1.15 19.09
N LYS A 520 -3.35 2.17 18.75
CA LYS A 520 -4.53 2.06 17.90
C LYS A 520 -4.37 2.74 16.54
N ILE A 521 -3.56 3.79 16.46
CA ILE A 521 -3.39 4.63 15.27
C ILE A 521 -1.92 4.62 14.88
N GLN A 522 -1.63 4.33 13.62
CA GLN A 522 -0.30 4.53 13.07
C GLN A 522 -0.14 5.99 12.65
N ILE A 523 0.98 6.62 13.01
CA ILE A 523 1.21 8.04 12.79
C ILE A 523 2.43 8.23 11.92
N ILE A 524 2.29 8.98 10.84
CA ILE A 524 3.38 9.42 9.99
C ILE A 524 3.33 10.94 9.95
N TYR A 525 4.37 11.61 10.43
CA TYR A 525 4.40 13.07 10.44
C TYR A 525 5.71 13.61 9.88
N THR A 526 5.65 14.82 9.35
CA THR A 526 6.81 15.55 8.88
C THR A 526 7.23 16.58 9.90
N THR A 527 8.51 16.90 9.98
CA THR A 527 8.96 18.04 10.77
C THR A 527 10.34 18.52 10.37
N HIS A 528 10.56 19.82 10.58
CA HIS A 528 11.88 20.44 10.63
C HIS A 528 12.19 20.99 12.05
N SER A 529 11.25 20.80 13.00
CA SER A 529 11.45 21.23 14.38
C SER A 529 12.23 20.20 15.19
N PRO A 530 13.29 20.63 15.90
CA PRO A 530 14.01 19.76 16.81
C PRO A 530 13.13 19.23 17.95
N HIS A 531 12.14 19.98 18.42
CA HIS A 531 11.28 19.62 19.55
C HIS A 531 10.26 18.51 19.24
N LEU A 532 10.11 18.15 17.97
CA LEU A 532 9.25 17.06 17.52
C LEU A 532 10.03 15.80 17.16
N VAL A 533 11.34 15.75 17.43
CA VAL A 533 12.18 14.59 17.22
C VAL A 533 12.71 14.09 18.55
N GLU A 534 12.46 12.81 18.84
CA GLU A 534 12.98 12.16 20.05
C GLU A 534 14.26 11.41 19.70
N ILE A 535 15.39 11.87 20.22
CA ILE A 535 16.71 11.28 19.92
C ILE A 535 16.82 9.83 20.40
N ASN A 536 16.23 9.52 21.54
CA ASN A 536 16.19 8.15 22.07
C ASN A 536 15.26 7.21 21.27
N LYS A 537 14.63 7.72 20.19
CA LYS A 537 13.74 6.98 19.29
C LYS A 537 14.08 7.22 17.82
N LEU A 538 15.37 7.26 17.49
CA LEU A 538 15.82 7.48 16.10
C LEU A 538 15.35 6.43 15.11
N HIS A 539 14.93 5.26 15.59
CA HIS A 539 14.26 4.23 14.76
C HIS A 539 12.94 4.73 14.12
N ARG A 540 12.40 5.86 14.59
CA ARG A 540 11.22 6.53 14.02
C ARG A 540 11.55 7.44 12.85
N VAL A 541 12.81 7.79 12.66
CA VAL A 541 13.21 8.89 11.78
C VAL A 541 13.55 8.38 10.40
N LEU A 542 12.92 8.95 9.39
CA LEU A 542 13.28 8.84 7.98
C LEU A 542 13.71 10.23 7.51
N ALA A 543 14.90 10.33 6.91
CA ALA A 543 15.39 11.60 6.39
C ALA A 543 15.02 11.75 4.91
N VAL A 544 14.41 12.87 4.55
CA VAL A 544 14.01 13.19 3.18
C VAL A 544 14.92 14.27 2.66
N GLN A 545 15.67 13.99 1.62
CA GLN A 545 16.56 14.95 0.98
C GLN A 545 16.33 15.01 -0.53
N ARG A 546 16.79 16.10 -1.12
CA ARG A 546 16.78 16.28 -2.57
C ARG A 546 18.15 15.91 -3.11
N ASP A 547 18.17 14.98 -4.05
CA ASP A 547 19.37 14.55 -4.76
C ASP A 547 19.29 14.99 -6.22
N ASP A 548 20.37 15.49 -6.77
CA ASP A 548 20.46 15.83 -8.18
C ASP A 548 20.67 14.56 -9.00
N LEU A 549 19.79 14.33 -9.97
CA LEU A 549 19.92 13.22 -10.92
C LEU A 549 20.87 13.62 -12.07
N ASP A 550 20.77 14.89 -12.51
CA ASP A 550 21.64 15.53 -13.49
C ASP A 550 21.61 17.07 -13.24
N SER A 551 22.28 17.84 -14.09
CA SER A 551 22.36 19.32 -13.95
C SER A 551 21.01 20.05 -14.04
N PHE A 552 19.92 19.34 -14.43
CA PHE A 552 18.59 19.93 -14.63
C PHE A 552 17.48 19.19 -13.89
N ARG A 553 17.76 18.01 -13.32
CA ARG A 553 16.76 17.16 -12.68
C ARG A 553 17.18 16.78 -11.28
N SER A 554 16.27 16.92 -10.34
CA SER A 554 16.44 16.45 -8.97
C SER A 554 15.31 15.51 -8.58
N THR A 555 15.58 14.64 -7.62
CA THR A 555 14.57 13.73 -7.02
C THR A 555 14.60 13.85 -5.51
N SER A 556 13.43 13.62 -4.89
CA SER A 556 13.35 13.41 -3.46
C SER A 556 13.71 11.98 -3.13
N ARG A 557 14.72 11.80 -2.28
CA ARG A 557 15.16 10.50 -1.77
C ARG A 557 14.86 10.40 -0.29
N ILE A 558 14.44 9.22 0.14
CA ILE A 558 14.24 8.90 1.55
C ILE A 558 15.41 8.04 2.02
N LEU A 559 16.00 8.44 3.11
CA LEU A 559 17.06 7.72 3.80
C LEU A 559 16.47 7.13 5.07
N ASP A 560 16.57 5.84 5.22
CA ASP A 560 16.19 5.14 6.43
C ASP A 560 17.18 5.41 7.58
N PRO A 561 16.90 5.00 8.82
CA PRO A 561 17.80 5.22 9.94
C PRO A 561 19.21 4.67 9.73
N LEU A 562 19.39 3.66 8.87
CA LEU A 562 20.69 3.07 8.54
C LEU A 562 21.53 3.95 7.60
N GLN A 563 20.89 4.79 6.84
CA GLN A 563 21.48 5.65 5.80
C GLN A 563 21.64 7.10 6.25
N LEU A 564 21.24 7.44 7.48
CA LEU A 564 21.30 8.84 7.98
C LEU A 564 22.72 9.43 7.92
N SER A 565 23.78 8.60 8.03
CA SER A 565 25.16 9.08 7.89
C SER A 565 25.49 9.60 6.49
N SER A 566 24.76 9.16 5.47
CA SER A 566 24.92 9.63 4.09
C SER A 566 24.05 10.85 3.77
N ALA A 567 23.23 11.29 4.72
CA ALA A 567 22.38 12.45 4.56
C ALA A 567 23.21 13.75 4.50
N ALA A 568 22.75 14.72 3.71
CA ALA A 568 23.33 16.05 3.69
C ALA A 568 23.24 16.69 5.11
N PRO A 569 24.25 17.45 5.57
CA PRO A 569 24.23 18.06 6.90
C PRO A 569 22.96 18.88 7.17
N ASP A 570 22.51 19.62 6.18
CA ASP A 570 21.30 20.44 6.30
C ASP A 570 20.01 19.62 6.48
N THR A 571 19.97 18.39 5.94
CA THR A 571 18.85 17.46 6.14
C THR A 571 18.74 17.01 7.59
N LEU A 572 19.88 16.87 8.26
CA LEU A 572 19.99 16.48 9.66
C LEU A 572 19.92 17.65 10.64
N THR A 573 19.68 18.87 10.16
CA THR A 573 19.60 20.09 11.01
C THR A 573 18.69 19.91 12.25
N PRO A 574 17.50 19.29 12.17
CA PRO A 574 16.69 19.04 13.36
C PRO A 574 17.42 18.21 14.42
N LEU A 575 18.13 17.17 14.00
CA LEU A 575 18.92 16.33 14.90
C LEU A 575 20.12 17.08 15.47
N GLN A 576 20.84 17.84 14.65
CA GLN A 576 22.00 18.64 15.05
C GLN A 576 21.62 19.73 16.06
N ASN A 577 20.47 20.39 15.85
CA ASN A 577 19.99 21.45 16.75
C ASN A 577 19.62 20.92 18.13
N ILE A 578 19.09 19.69 18.22
CA ILE A 578 18.82 19.07 19.52
C ILE A 578 20.13 18.80 20.27
N LEU A 579 21.15 18.37 19.56
CA LEU A 579 22.44 17.98 20.13
C LEU A 579 23.29 19.17 20.55
N GLY A 580 23.19 20.26 19.79
CA GLY A 580 23.93 21.51 20.06
C GLY A 580 23.26 22.43 21.06
N ASN A 581 22.02 22.21 21.45
CA ASN A 581 21.25 23.16 22.29
C ASN A 581 21.14 22.62 23.74
N PRO A 582 21.90 23.19 24.69
CA PRO A 582 21.88 22.72 26.09
C PRO A 582 20.54 22.96 26.82
N MET A 583 19.57 23.62 26.18
CA MET A 583 18.24 23.91 26.74
C MET A 583 17.12 22.93 26.31
N GLY A 584 17.36 22.04 25.37
CA GLY A 584 16.34 21.12 24.85
C GLY A 584 16.34 19.78 25.56
N GLY A 585 15.53 19.66 26.60
CA GLY A 585 15.09 18.39 27.17
C GLY A 585 16.15 17.44 27.74
N GLU A 586 15.77 16.65 28.70
CA GLU A 586 16.58 15.69 29.44
C GLU A 586 17.32 14.58 28.62
N ALA A 587 17.30 14.62 27.30
CA ALA A 587 17.66 13.49 26.44
C ALA A 587 19.16 13.37 26.10
N PHE A 588 19.90 14.47 25.96
CA PHE A 588 21.34 14.46 25.71
C PHE A 588 22.05 15.50 26.56
N SER A 589 22.33 15.14 27.75
CA SER A 589 23.28 15.90 28.54
C SER A 589 24.66 15.25 28.29
N SER A 590 25.66 16.06 28.02
CA SER A 590 27.08 15.66 28.08
C SER A 590 27.47 15.03 29.43
N LYS A 591 26.52 14.93 30.35
CA LYS A 591 26.62 14.31 31.68
C LYS A 591 26.02 12.92 31.76
N ARG A 592 25.39 12.38 30.71
CA ARG A 592 24.81 11.02 30.68
C ARG A 592 25.58 10.17 29.71
N PHE A 593 25.80 8.92 30.09
CA PHE A 593 26.42 7.95 29.22
C PHE A 593 25.38 7.34 28.27
N ASN A 594 25.69 7.24 26.98
CA ASN A 594 24.77 6.74 25.97
C ASN A 594 25.01 5.24 25.76
N LEU A 595 23.97 4.41 25.94
CA LEU A 595 24.00 2.98 25.76
C LEU A 595 23.18 2.56 24.54
N ILE A 596 23.86 2.13 23.49
CA ILE A 596 23.21 1.65 22.26
C ILE A 596 22.84 0.18 22.45
N VAL A 597 21.62 -0.20 22.09
CA VAL A 597 21.11 -1.57 22.14
C VAL A 597 20.55 -2.00 20.80
N ASN A 598 20.53 -3.30 20.54
CA ASN A 598 20.23 -3.89 19.24
C ASN A 598 18.77 -3.77 18.77
N ASP A 599 17.81 -3.55 19.68
CA ASP A 599 16.40 -3.53 19.35
C ASP A 599 15.55 -2.71 20.34
N THR A 600 14.30 -2.45 19.94
CA THR A 600 13.31 -1.71 20.73
C THR A 600 12.87 -2.48 21.99
N GLY A 601 12.85 -3.81 21.96
CA GLY A 601 12.49 -4.64 23.14
C GLY A 601 13.53 -4.47 24.23
N SER A 602 14.81 -4.56 23.88
CA SER A 602 15.94 -4.32 24.81
C SER A 602 15.89 -2.89 25.38
N TYR A 603 15.50 -1.90 24.56
CA TYR A 603 15.27 -0.53 25.06
C TYR A 603 14.22 -0.48 26.18
N TYR A 604 13.06 -1.12 26.01
CA TYR A 604 12.02 -1.12 27.03
C TYR A 604 12.49 -1.84 28.30
N MET A 605 13.09 -3.01 28.13
CA MET A 605 13.57 -3.82 29.25
C MET A 605 14.64 -3.12 30.06
N LEU A 606 15.67 -2.57 29.42
CA LEU A 606 16.76 -1.89 30.10
C LEU A 606 16.30 -0.60 30.80
N ASN A 607 15.40 0.18 30.19
CA ASN A 607 14.85 1.34 30.87
C ASN A 607 14.05 0.96 32.13
N ALA A 608 13.31 -0.16 32.11
CA ALA A 608 12.64 -0.66 33.30
C ALA A 608 13.65 -1.03 34.41
N ILE A 609 14.72 -1.76 34.06
CA ILE A 609 15.78 -2.12 34.99
C ILE A 609 16.50 -0.89 35.54
N ILE A 610 16.83 0.09 34.72
CA ILE A 610 17.46 1.36 35.11
C ILE A 610 16.61 2.11 36.14
N ILE A 611 15.30 2.12 35.95
CA ILE A 611 14.36 2.75 36.90
C ILE A 611 14.34 1.96 38.22
N LEU A 612 14.19 0.64 38.15
CA LEU A 612 14.14 -0.26 39.32
C LEU A 612 15.42 -0.17 40.16
N MET A 613 16.59 -0.11 39.49
CA MET A 613 17.89 -0.03 40.17
C MET A 613 18.27 1.40 40.63
N GLY A 614 17.38 2.41 40.38
CA GLY A 614 17.62 3.78 40.84
C GLY A 614 18.74 4.53 40.14
N ILE A 615 19.20 4.07 38.97
CA ILE A 615 20.27 4.71 38.21
C ILE A 615 19.73 5.66 37.11
N LYS A 616 18.45 5.98 37.20
CA LYS A 616 17.79 6.92 36.31
C LYS A 616 18.54 8.28 36.26
N GLY A 617 18.79 8.76 35.05
CA GLY A 617 19.49 10.03 34.84
C GLY A 617 21.00 9.92 34.61
N LYS A 618 21.60 8.73 34.78
CA LYS A 618 23.04 8.51 34.49
C LYS A 618 23.28 7.87 33.12
N ILE A 619 22.34 7.08 32.63
CA ILE A 619 22.43 6.34 31.38
C ILE A 619 21.24 6.72 30.49
N CYS A 620 21.49 6.93 29.20
CA CYS A 620 20.49 7.08 28.16
C CYS A 620 20.55 5.85 27.26
N VAL A 621 19.50 5.06 27.20
CA VAL A 621 19.42 3.88 26.33
C VAL A 621 18.90 4.29 24.95
N ILE A 622 19.62 3.91 23.90
CA ILE A 622 19.32 4.24 22.51
C ILE A 622 19.08 2.93 21.74
N PRO A 623 17.85 2.66 21.28
CA PRO A 623 17.59 1.47 20.51
C PRO A 623 18.08 1.62 19.07
N SER A 624 18.71 0.58 18.56
CA SER A 624 18.95 0.37 17.14
C SER A 624 17.75 -0.32 16.50
N THR A 625 17.59 -0.24 15.19
CA THR A 625 16.57 -1.01 14.46
C THR A 625 16.96 -2.47 14.29
N ASN A 626 18.23 -2.72 14.20
CA ASN A 626 18.86 -4.04 14.14
C ASN A 626 20.38 -3.92 14.41
N VAL A 627 21.07 -5.04 14.52
CA VAL A 627 22.51 -5.08 14.78
C VAL A 627 23.32 -4.34 13.69
N SER A 628 22.91 -4.43 12.43
CA SER A 628 23.59 -3.77 11.31
C SER A 628 23.49 -2.23 11.31
N SER A 629 22.55 -1.63 12.05
CA SER A 629 22.45 -0.18 12.22
C SER A 629 23.29 0.39 13.37
N ILE A 630 23.86 -0.46 14.20
CA ILE A 630 24.70 -0.03 15.32
C ILE A 630 25.92 0.77 14.87
N PRO A 631 26.70 0.37 13.83
CA PRO A 631 27.86 1.13 13.38
C PRO A 631 27.53 2.56 12.97
N LEU A 632 26.36 2.75 12.38
CA LEU A 632 25.89 4.07 11.99
C LEU A 632 25.67 4.97 13.22
N LEU A 633 24.95 4.43 14.23
CA LEU A 633 24.71 5.16 15.48
C LEU A 633 26.04 5.49 16.19
N CYS A 634 26.99 4.56 16.18
CA CYS A 634 28.33 4.80 16.73
C CYS A 634 29.07 5.92 15.99
N ASN A 635 29.03 5.93 14.66
CA ASN A 635 29.63 6.98 13.84
C ASN A 635 29.03 8.36 14.14
N ILE A 636 27.72 8.42 14.27
CA ILE A 636 27.00 9.65 14.63
C ILE A 636 27.45 10.13 16.02
N MET A 637 27.49 9.24 17.01
CA MET A 637 27.90 9.57 18.38
C MET A 637 29.36 10.03 18.44
N MET A 638 30.25 9.34 17.72
CA MET A 638 31.67 9.73 17.62
C MET A 638 31.84 11.10 16.94
N GLY A 639 31.15 11.33 15.81
CA GLY A 639 31.20 12.61 15.10
C GLY A 639 30.71 13.79 15.95
N TRP A 640 29.93 13.52 16.97
CA TRP A 640 29.42 14.52 17.91
C TRP A 640 30.18 14.58 19.23
N GLY A 641 31.24 13.78 19.37
CA GLY A 641 32.06 13.77 20.59
C GLY A 641 31.30 13.28 21.83
N MET A 642 30.33 12.36 21.65
CA MET A 642 29.54 11.82 22.75
C MET A 642 30.13 10.54 23.28
N ASP A 643 30.11 10.36 24.60
CA ASP A 643 30.47 9.10 25.25
C ASP A 643 29.33 8.09 25.04
N PHE A 644 29.68 6.89 24.54
CA PHE A 644 28.72 5.83 24.30
C PHE A 644 29.37 4.43 24.46
N ALA A 645 28.51 3.43 24.66
CA ALA A 645 28.86 2.03 24.51
C ALA A 645 27.69 1.28 23.82
N VAL A 646 28.02 0.11 23.27
CA VAL A 646 27.06 -0.82 22.65
C VAL A 646 26.89 -2.00 23.57
N LEU A 647 25.68 -2.35 23.97
CA LEU A 647 25.38 -3.55 24.74
C LEU A 647 24.76 -4.61 23.84
N LEU A 648 25.35 -5.82 23.86
CA LEU A 648 24.96 -6.96 23.05
C LEU A 648 24.62 -8.17 23.92
N PHE A 649 23.66 -8.96 23.44
CA PHE A 649 23.24 -10.23 24.01
C PHE A 649 23.66 -11.40 23.10
N ASP A 650 23.61 -12.64 23.59
CA ASP A 650 24.16 -13.81 22.86
C ASP A 650 23.44 -14.19 21.58
N ASN A 651 22.17 -13.74 21.40
CA ASN A 651 21.43 -13.97 20.17
C ASN A 651 21.80 -12.99 19.04
N ASP A 652 22.70 -12.05 19.34
CA ASP A 652 23.21 -11.11 18.34
C ASP A 652 24.30 -11.84 17.55
N ASP A 653 23.99 -12.29 16.35
CA ASP A 653 24.77 -13.16 15.46
C ASP A 653 26.28 -12.86 15.48
N GLU A 654 27.11 -13.86 15.81
CA GLU A 654 28.57 -13.74 15.81
C GLU A 654 29.14 -13.26 14.48
N VAL A 655 28.49 -13.61 13.36
CA VAL A 655 28.93 -13.21 12.02
C VAL A 655 28.77 -11.70 11.82
N HIS A 656 27.69 -11.09 12.31
CA HIS A 656 27.48 -9.64 12.24
C HIS A 656 28.38 -8.88 13.23
N MET A 657 28.77 -9.49 14.32
CA MET A 657 29.71 -8.89 15.30
C MET A 657 31.14 -8.77 14.74
N ASP A 658 31.60 -9.77 14.02
CA ASP A 658 32.89 -9.72 13.36
C ASP A 658 32.93 -8.68 12.22
N GLU A 659 31.81 -8.48 11.52
CA GLU A 659 31.68 -7.40 10.54
C GLU A 659 31.61 -6.01 11.20
N LEU A 660 30.91 -5.88 12.31
CA LEU A 660 30.88 -4.67 13.13
C LEU A 660 32.27 -4.28 13.62
N LEU A 661 33.04 -5.24 14.15
CA LEU A 661 34.41 -5.02 14.66
C LEU A 661 35.42 -4.79 13.52
N LYS A 662 35.14 -5.27 12.31
CA LYS A 662 35.95 -5.02 11.09
C LYS A 662 35.67 -3.72 10.41
N ASN A 663 34.58 -3.05 10.77
CA ASN A 663 34.20 -1.76 10.15
C ASN A 663 35.24 -0.69 10.50
N SER A 664 35.59 0.18 9.54
CA SER A 664 36.68 1.16 9.63
C SER A 664 36.64 2.07 10.86
N VAL A 665 35.44 2.29 11.41
CA VAL A 665 35.18 3.09 12.60
C VAL A 665 35.75 2.45 13.86
N PHE A 666 35.72 1.11 13.95
CA PHE A 666 36.19 0.34 15.12
C PHE A 666 37.67 -0.07 15.01
N GLN A 667 38.31 0.18 13.86
CA GLN A 667 39.71 -0.21 13.64
C GLN A 667 40.74 0.88 13.98
N THR A 668 40.28 2.15 14.12
CA THR A 668 41.20 3.30 14.25
C THR A 668 41.68 3.58 15.68
N ASP A 669 41.08 2.99 16.72
CA ASP A 669 41.45 3.24 18.10
C ASP A 669 41.62 1.96 18.91
N ALA A 670 42.74 1.81 19.59
CA ALA A 670 43.01 0.68 20.51
C ALA A 670 41.99 0.60 21.67
N ASN A 671 41.27 1.70 21.94
CA ASN A 671 40.25 1.79 23.00
C ASN A 671 38.86 1.31 22.52
N THR A 672 38.66 1.03 21.25
CA THR A 672 37.35 0.65 20.69
C THR A 672 36.84 -0.71 21.20
N ARG A 673 37.69 -1.58 21.74
CA ARG A 673 37.26 -2.84 22.34
C ARG A 673 36.46 -2.65 23.65
N GLU A 674 36.64 -1.56 24.36
CA GLU A 674 35.92 -1.26 25.60
C GLU A 674 34.52 -0.67 25.33
N ILE A 675 34.25 -0.21 24.09
CA ILE A 675 32.96 0.38 23.71
C ILE A 675 31.90 -0.69 23.50
N VAL A 676 32.28 -1.92 23.15
CA VAL A 676 31.32 -3.01 22.93
C VAL A 676 31.26 -3.87 24.19
N LEU A 677 30.15 -3.78 24.90
CA LEU A 677 29.84 -4.57 26.09
C LEU A 677 29.08 -5.82 25.71
N ARG A 678 29.54 -6.97 26.15
CA ARG A 678 28.74 -8.20 26.10
C ARG A 678 28.17 -8.48 27.49
N MET A 679 26.88 -8.81 27.53
CA MET A 679 26.28 -9.25 28.79
C MET A 679 26.95 -10.56 29.26
N PRO A 680 27.54 -10.62 30.45
CA PRO A 680 28.14 -11.86 30.95
C PRO A 680 27.06 -12.85 31.34
N GLY A 681 27.13 -14.07 30.82
CA GLY A 681 26.15 -15.14 31.03
C GLY A 681 25.52 -15.60 29.74
N ASN A 682 24.65 -16.61 29.78
CA ASN A 682 23.97 -17.16 28.60
C ASN A 682 22.62 -16.49 28.39
N PHE A 683 22.62 -15.16 28.28
CA PHE A 683 21.41 -14.38 28.01
C PHE A 683 21.25 -14.16 26.53
N LEU A 684 20.27 -14.85 25.90
CA LEU A 684 19.99 -14.72 24.47
C LEU A 684 19.46 -13.35 24.13
N ASN A 685 18.57 -12.79 24.97
CA ASN A 685 18.01 -11.45 24.82
C ASN A 685 17.78 -10.80 26.20
N SER A 686 17.40 -9.54 26.18
CA SER A 686 17.20 -8.72 27.41
C SER A 686 16.15 -9.28 28.37
N GLU A 687 15.11 -9.96 27.90
CA GLU A 687 14.09 -10.58 28.74
C GLU A 687 14.58 -11.80 29.54
N ASP A 688 15.71 -12.40 29.13
CA ASP A 688 16.32 -13.49 29.84
C ASP A 688 17.05 -13.03 31.12
N LEU A 689 17.15 -11.71 31.33
CA LEU A 689 17.62 -11.12 32.61
C LEU A 689 16.64 -11.36 33.76
N LEU A 690 15.40 -11.67 33.48
CA LEU A 690 14.42 -12.09 34.48
C LEU A 690 14.52 -13.61 34.71
N SER A 691 14.42 -14.05 35.96
CA SER A 691 14.13 -15.45 36.22
C SER A 691 12.80 -15.87 35.55
N THR A 692 12.65 -17.16 35.29
CA THR A 692 11.37 -17.67 34.70
C THR A 692 10.18 -17.40 35.61
N LEU A 693 10.36 -17.29 36.91
CA LEU A 693 9.29 -16.98 37.88
C LEU A 693 8.88 -15.53 37.75
N ASP A 694 9.81 -14.60 37.72
CA ASP A 694 9.54 -13.17 37.58
C ASP A 694 9.01 -12.82 36.21
N PHE A 695 9.52 -13.49 35.17
CA PHE A 695 9.00 -13.35 33.82
C PHE A 695 7.51 -13.71 33.73
N LYS A 696 7.12 -14.85 34.30
CA LYS A 696 5.70 -15.26 34.36
C LYS A 696 4.84 -14.29 35.15
N LYS A 697 5.35 -13.85 36.30
CA LYS A 697 4.61 -13.00 37.23
C LYS A 697 4.38 -11.59 36.70
N HIS A 698 5.42 -10.99 36.12
CA HIS A 698 5.42 -9.56 35.80
C HIS A 698 5.18 -9.24 34.31
N LEU A 699 5.47 -10.19 33.41
CA LEU A 699 5.31 -9.98 31.97
C LEU A 699 4.09 -10.73 31.39
N LEU A 700 3.91 -12.00 31.77
CA LEU A 700 2.87 -12.85 31.16
C LEU A 700 1.61 -13.01 32.00
N GLU A 701 1.70 -12.86 33.33
CA GLU A 701 0.61 -13.13 34.26
C GLU A 701 0.03 -14.57 34.09
N THR A 702 0.90 -15.56 33.78
CA THR A 702 0.52 -16.94 33.48
C THR A 702 1.00 -17.92 34.55
N ARG A 703 0.31 -19.07 34.65
CA ARG A 703 0.69 -20.20 35.53
C ARG A 703 1.34 -21.36 34.78
N GLU A 704 1.54 -21.25 33.46
CA GLU A 704 2.14 -22.31 32.64
C GLU A 704 3.58 -22.62 33.09
N GLY A 705 4.00 -23.89 32.95
CA GLY A 705 5.37 -24.32 33.20
C GLY A 705 6.25 -23.90 32.02
N ILE A 706 7.24 -23.04 32.22
CA ILE A 706 8.25 -22.65 31.21
C ILE A 706 9.57 -23.32 31.60
N THR A 707 10.15 -24.05 30.64
CA THR A 707 11.42 -24.80 30.81
C THR A 707 12.50 -24.35 29.84
N ILE A 708 12.21 -23.39 29.01
CA ILE A 708 13.09 -22.80 27.98
C ILE A 708 13.37 -21.33 28.34
N PRO A 709 14.43 -20.70 27.80
CA PRO A 709 14.69 -19.28 28.01
C PRO A 709 13.49 -18.41 27.69
N ASN A 710 13.33 -17.31 28.42
CA ASN A 710 12.17 -16.41 28.28
C ASN A 710 12.02 -15.86 26.86
N SER A 711 13.13 -15.49 26.23
CA SER A 711 13.19 -15.00 24.84
C SER A 711 12.76 -16.05 23.83
N VAL A 712 13.15 -17.32 24.04
CA VAL A 712 12.76 -18.45 23.20
C VAL A 712 11.27 -18.73 23.35
N TYR A 713 10.75 -18.67 24.58
CA TYR A 713 9.31 -18.85 24.84
C TYR A 713 8.46 -17.80 24.13
N ILE A 714 8.85 -16.53 24.20
CA ILE A 714 8.15 -15.44 23.47
C ILE A 714 8.12 -15.72 21.97
N ARG A 715 9.24 -16.16 21.40
CA ARG A 715 9.38 -16.46 19.98
C ARG A 715 8.55 -17.67 19.56
N GLU A 716 8.62 -18.79 20.28
CA GLU A 716 7.87 -20.01 19.95
C GLU A 716 6.36 -19.85 20.11
N LYS A 717 5.91 -18.98 20.99
CA LYS A 717 4.50 -18.65 21.19
C LYS A 717 4.05 -17.46 20.34
N GLU A 718 4.91 -16.94 19.45
CA GLU A 718 4.62 -15.80 18.56
C GLU A 718 4.03 -14.59 19.31
N MET A 719 4.49 -14.36 20.52
CA MET A 719 3.97 -13.29 21.36
C MET A 719 4.49 -11.91 20.89
N PRO A 720 3.69 -10.83 21.02
CA PRO A 720 4.10 -9.48 20.64
C PRO A 720 5.14 -8.93 21.64
N ARG A 721 6.43 -9.30 21.48
CA ARG A 721 7.54 -9.01 22.39
C ARG A 721 7.59 -7.53 22.79
N ASN A 722 7.57 -6.63 21.82
CA ASN A 722 7.69 -5.19 22.09
C ASN A 722 6.51 -4.65 22.92
N PHE A 723 5.31 -5.18 22.71
CA PHE A 723 4.13 -4.80 23.49
C PHE A 723 4.27 -5.27 24.94
N ILE A 724 4.68 -6.51 25.16
CA ILE A 724 4.85 -7.08 26.49
C ILE A 724 5.89 -6.28 27.27
N LEU A 725 7.06 -6.00 26.68
CA LEU A 725 8.14 -5.26 27.31
C LEU A 725 7.80 -3.77 27.52
N SER A 726 7.05 -3.15 26.64
CA SER A 726 6.57 -1.76 26.83
C SER A 726 5.57 -1.67 27.98
N ARG A 727 4.67 -2.66 28.10
CA ARG A 727 3.72 -2.77 29.24
C ARG A 727 4.47 -2.96 30.57
N PHE A 728 5.51 -3.79 30.58
CA PHE A 728 6.38 -3.96 31.74
C PHE A 728 7.01 -2.63 32.17
N LEU A 729 7.61 -1.89 31.24
CA LEU A 729 8.17 -0.56 31.51
C LEU A 729 7.11 0.40 32.05
N SER A 730 5.89 0.40 31.50
CA SER A 730 4.79 1.22 31.99
C SER A 730 4.44 0.90 33.44
N ASN A 731 4.31 -0.39 33.77
CA ASN A 731 4.01 -0.84 35.13
C ASN A 731 5.12 -0.45 36.13
N VAL A 732 6.37 -0.47 35.70
CA VAL A 732 7.50 0.00 36.51
C VAL A 732 7.45 1.53 36.70
N LYS A 733 7.14 2.29 35.66
CA LYS A 733 6.99 3.76 35.74
C LYS A 733 5.84 4.19 36.65
N GLU A 734 4.77 3.41 36.68
CA GLU A 734 3.58 3.63 37.51
C GLU A 734 3.74 3.08 38.96
N GLU A 735 4.95 2.62 39.31
CA GLU A 735 5.28 2.01 40.61
C GLU A 735 4.42 0.79 41.00
N LYS A 736 3.76 0.16 40.01
CA LYS A 736 3.02 -1.09 40.21
C LYS A 736 3.93 -2.28 40.43
N ILE A 737 5.16 -2.23 39.92
CA ILE A 737 6.21 -3.21 40.08
C ILE A 737 7.40 -2.51 40.75
N LYS A 738 7.86 -3.05 41.87
CA LYS A 738 8.96 -2.51 42.65
C LYS A 738 10.14 -3.49 42.67
N ILE A 739 11.30 -2.99 42.96
CA ILE A 739 12.54 -3.80 43.04
C ILE A 739 12.43 -4.96 44.06
N THR A 740 11.61 -4.77 45.09
CA THR A 740 11.35 -5.78 46.14
C THR A 740 10.49 -6.95 45.68
N ASP A 741 9.90 -6.85 44.51
CA ASP A 741 8.95 -7.85 43.99
C ASP A 741 9.65 -8.96 43.21
N PHE A 742 10.98 -8.83 42.98
CA PHE A 742 11.82 -9.75 42.22
C PHE A 742 12.57 -10.72 43.11
N ASP A 743 12.82 -11.90 42.56
CA ASP A 743 13.60 -12.95 43.21
C ASP A 743 15.11 -12.67 43.21
N GLU A 744 15.85 -13.54 43.93
CA GLU A 744 17.31 -13.41 44.10
C GLU A 744 18.04 -13.55 42.76
N GLU A 745 17.60 -14.46 41.89
CA GLU A 745 18.21 -14.72 40.57
C GLU A 745 18.10 -13.49 39.66
N THR A 746 16.88 -12.91 39.55
CA THR A 746 16.66 -11.67 38.78
C THR A 746 17.49 -10.52 39.33
N MET A 747 17.61 -10.41 40.65
CA MET A 747 18.39 -9.36 41.30
C MET A 747 19.91 -9.52 41.06
N GLU A 748 20.42 -10.74 40.99
CA GLU A 748 21.81 -11.01 40.64
C GLU A 748 22.06 -10.61 39.16
N ASN A 749 21.15 -10.93 38.25
CA ASN A 749 21.26 -10.56 36.84
C ASN A 749 21.27 -9.05 36.68
N PHE A 750 20.41 -8.34 37.42
CA PHE A 750 20.36 -6.86 37.40
C PHE A 750 21.67 -6.25 37.95
N LYS A 751 22.26 -6.85 38.98
CA LYS A 751 23.56 -6.43 39.50
C LYS A 751 24.70 -6.68 38.51
N LEU A 752 24.68 -7.80 37.78
CA LEU A 752 25.64 -8.07 36.71
C LEU A 752 25.56 -6.98 35.61
N LEU A 753 24.36 -6.66 35.18
CA LEU A 753 24.14 -5.59 34.20
C LEU A 753 24.63 -4.23 34.70
N THR A 754 24.28 -3.86 35.94
CA THR A 754 24.68 -2.57 36.51
C THR A 754 26.21 -2.51 36.78
N GLY A 755 26.85 -3.64 37.09
CA GLY A 755 28.28 -3.75 37.19
C GLY A 755 29.02 -3.47 35.87
N LEU A 756 28.41 -3.79 34.72
CA LEU A 756 28.95 -3.37 33.42
C LEU A 756 28.93 -1.84 33.27
N PHE A 757 27.86 -1.18 33.75
CA PHE A 757 27.74 0.26 33.65
C PHE A 757 28.74 1.01 34.55
N GLU A 758 29.19 0.41 35.63
CA GLU A 758 30.23 1.00 36.51
C GLU A 758 31.62 1.02 35.87
N ARG A 759 31.87 0.15 34.88
CA ARG A 759 33.10 0.13 34.08
C ARG A 759 33.18 1.21 33.04
N LEU A 760 32.03 1.87 32.75
CA LEU A 760 31.91 2.93 31.75
C LEU A 760 32.12 4.35 32.32
N LYS A 761 32.53 4.44 33.58
CA LYS A 761 32.93 5.70 34.22
C LYS A 761 34.48 5.87 34.07
#